data_4afc0d9ec07993644f4cf392041c5692
#
_entry.id   4afc0d9ec07993644f4cf392041c5692
#
_cell.length_a   1.000
_cell.length_b   1.000
_cell.length_c   1.000
_cell.angle_alpha   90.00
_cell.angle_beta   90.00
_cell.angle_gamma   90.00
#
_symmetry.space_group_name_H-M   'P 1'
#
loop_
_entity.id
_entity.type
_entity.pdbx_description
1 polymer ?
#
loop_
_entity_poly.entity_id
_entity_poly.type
_entity_poly.pdbx_seq_one_letter_code
_entity_poly.pdbx_strand_id
1 'polypeptide(L)'
;MAEEKKTFYITTPIYYPSGKLHIGNTYTTVLADAAARYHRLLNEDVYFLTGTDEHGLKIEQKAEKLNVSPKEYVDQMATDIKKLWADLEISNDGFIRTTDDYHEKAVQKIFQKFLDQGDIYKGQYEGWYSVDDEEYFTESQLAEVYRDDDGVVIGGKAPSGHEVELVQEESYFFNMSKYADWLLNYYKTHPNFIQPASRMNEMIKNFIEPGLEDLAVTRTAFNWGVPVASDPDHVIYVWIDALSNYITKLGYMSEDTTMFDKYWPANVHLVGKEIVRFHTIYWPIMLHALGLELPETIVGHGWLTMRDGKMSKSKGNVVYPDTLANRYGIDAVRYYLLRAMPFGNDGIFTPEDFVSKLNYDLANDLGNLLNRTVAMINKYEGGVIPELKTGLTDFDRELVQTAQDTIATYNANMQSMHTADALASIWQLISRANKYIDETTPWTLAKDDSKTDVLASVMAHLAAALRVVATLLQPILTQAPHKIFEQLGLSDSNVQIADLQFEDLPTGGKVVAKGQPIFPRVDVDAEVAYIRDNMTGNGGKQTRSTTNPKAPKKITTKDEIVFDDFERVELRVAEIKEVSAVEKSNKLLRFKLDDGSADGRTILSGIKKFYPEYGELVGKKVAYVANLKPRKLMGELSEGMLLSAEKDGKVTLSILPDEVVAGAELG
;
A
#
# COMPACT_ATOMS: atom_id res chain seq x y z
N MET A 1 -41.85 -1.31 -11.65
CA MET A 1 -40.63 -0.80 -12.28
C MET A 1 -39.50 -1.30 -11.36
N ALA A 2 -38.48 -1.96 -11.89
CA ALA A 2 -37.33 -2.29 -11.07
C ALA A 2 -36.75 -0.94 -10.58
N GLU A 3 -36.45 -0.86 -9.29
CA GLU A 3 -35.81 0.31 -8.69
C GLU A 3 -34.45 0.48 -9.39
N GLU A 4 -34.17 1.67 -9.91
CA GLU A 4 -32.89 1.92 -10.60
C GLU A 4 -31.77 1.84 -9.58
N LYS A 5 -30.81 0.94 -9.82
CA LYS A 5 -29.68 0.74 -8.90
C LYS A 5 -28.82 2.00 -8.87
N LYS A 6 -28.36 2.36 -7.68
CA LYS A 6 -27.35 3.41 -7.53
C LYS A 6 -26.09 3.00 -8.28
N THR A 7 -25.54 3.89 -9.09
CA THR A 7 -24.30 3.68 -9.83
C THR A 7 -23.09 3.96 -8.95
N PHE A 8 -22.00 3.26 -9.21
CA PHE A 8 -20.69 3.51 -8.59
C PHE A 8 -19.58 3.36 -9.63
N TYR A 9 -18.91 4.46 -9.93
CA TYR A 9 -17.80 4.49 -10.88
C TYR A 9 -16.48 4.75 -10.13
N ILE A 10 -15.56 3.78 -10.20
CA ILE A 10 -14.21 3.85 -9.60
C ILE A 10 -13.15 3.64 -10.66
N THR A 11 -12.05 4.37 -10.54
CA THR A 11 -10.91 4.26 -11.46
C THR A 11 -9.59 4.10 -10.72
N THR A 12 -8.65 3.39 -11.34
CA THR A 12 -7.21 3.51 -11.04
C THR A 12 -6.58 4.56 -11.96
N PRO A 13 -5.32 4.98 -11.72
CA PRO A 13 -4.55 5.59 -12.79
C PRO A 13 -4.35 4.57 -13.92
N ILE A 14 -4.14 5.05 -15.13
CA ILE A 14 -3.65 4.20 -16.21
C ILE A 14 -2.14 4.03 -16.05
N TYR A 15 -1.67 2.78 -16.19
CA TYR A 15 -0.29 2.42 -15.88
C TYR A 15 0.64 2.70 -17.05
N TYR A 16 1.74 3.41 -16.78
CA TYR A 16 2.77 3.65 -17.78
C TYR A 16 3.58 2.37 -18.05
N PRO A 17 3.51 1.78 -19.25
CA PRO A 17 4.03 0.44 -19.52
C PRO A 17 5.54 0.42 -19.78
N SER A 18 6.30 1.18 -18.99
CA SER A 18 7.76 1.25 -19.12
C SER A 18 8.49 0.02 -18.58
N GLY A 19 7.77 -0.94 -17.99
CA GLY A 19 8.31 -2.20 -17.50
C GLY A 19 7.29 -2.99 -16.69
N LYS A 20 7.65 -4.22 -16.28
CA LYS A 20 6.78 -5.09 -15.48
C LYS A 20 6.36 -4.39 -14.20
N LEU A 21 5.06 -4.43 -13.89
CA LEU A 21 4.48 -3.85 -12.68
C LEU A 21 4.88 -4.65 -11.43
N HIS A 22 5.14 -3.94 -10.36
CA HIS A 22 5.53 -4.52 -9.05
C HIS A 22 4.40 -4.37 -8.01
N ILE A 23 4.60 -4.90 -6.80
CA ILE A 23 3.56 -4.88 -5.76
C ILE A 23 3.06 -3.48 -5.40
N GLY A 24 3.87 -2.43 -5.55
CA GLY A 24 3.44 -1.04 -5.33
C GLY A 24 2.38 -0.58 -6.32
N ASN A 25 2.53 -0.93 -7.62
CA ASN A 25 1.50 -0.66 -8.63
C ASN A 25 0.26 -1.53 -8.40
N THR A 26 0.47 -2.79 -8.03
CA THR A 26 -0.59 -3.76 -7.75
C THR A 26 -1.48 -3.34 -6.59
N TYR A 27 -0.91 -2.67 -5.58
CA TYR A 27 -1.67 -2.16 -4.43
C TYR A 27 -2.84 -1.27 -4.86
N THR A 28 -2.60 -0.31 -5.75
CA THR A 28 -3.65 0.57 -6.27
C THR A 28 -4.80 -0.22 -6.90
N THR A 29 -4.47 -1.17 -7.77
CA THR A 29 -5.49 -1.97 -8.48
C THR A 29 -6.26 -2.89 -7.52
N VAL A 30 -5.58 -3.53 -6.57
CA VAL A 30 -6.22 -4.39 -5.57
C VAL A 30 -7.12 -3.59 -4.64
N LEU A 31 -6.73 -2.36 -4.27
CA LEU A 31 -7.56 -1.47 -3.45
C LEU A 31 -8.82 -1.03 -4.20
N ALA A 32 -8.70 -0.64 -5.47
CA ALA A 32 -9.85 -0.31 -6.31
C ALA A 32 -10.79 -1.51 -6.53
N ASP A 33 -10.21 -2.70 -6.76
CA ASP A 33 -10.97 -3.95 -6.91
C ASP A 33 -11.74 -4.31 -5.64
N ALA A 34 -11.12 -4.16 -4.47
CA ALA A 34 -11.80 -4.40 -3.19
C ALA A 34 -12.99 -3.45 -3.00
N ALA A 35 -12.85 -2.17 -3.35
CA ALA A 35 -13.95 -1.21 -3.31
C ALA A 35 -15.04 -1.56 -4.33
N ALA A 36 -14.68 -1.88 -5.57
CA ALA A 36 -15.64 -2.27 -6.61
C ALA A 36 -16.45 -3.52 -6.19
N ARG A 37 -15.77 -4.56 -5.66
CA ARG A 37 -16.44 -5.76 -5.13
C ARG A 37 -17.34 -5.45 -3.95
N TYR A 38 -16.93 -4.58 -3.05
CA TYR A 38 -17.73 -4.14 -1.92
C TYR A 38 -19.04 -3.46 -2.38
N HIS A 39 -18.97 -2.53 -3.30
CA HIS A 39 -20.16 -1.83 -3.83
C HIS A 39 -21.08 -2.78 -4.62
N ARG A 40 -20.53 -3.79 -5.33
CA ARG A 40 -21.37 -4.85 -5.95
C ARG A 40 -22.11 -5.69 -4.91
N LEU A 41 -21.49 -5.96 -3.75
CA LEU A 41 -22.12 -6.67 -2.63
C LEU A 41 -23.10 -5.78 -1.83
N LEU A 42 -23.11 -4.47 -2.09
CA LEU A 42 -24.18 -3.55 -1.68
C LEU A 42 -25.32 -3.46 -2.73
N ASN A 43 -25.28 -4.31 -3.76
CA ASN A 43 -26.24 -4.34 -4.87
C ASN A 43 -26.23 -3.06 -5.74
N GLU A 44 -25.14 -2.29 -5.75
CA GLU A 44 -24.94 -1.14 -6.62
C GLU A 44 -24.50 -1.58 -8.04
N ASP A 45 -24.75 -0.71 -9.04
CA ASP A 45 -24.32 -0.91 -10.43
C ASP A 45 -22.93 -0.28 -10.62
N VAL A 46 -21.91 -1.13 -10.60
CA VAL A 46 -20.50 -0.72 -10.51
C VAL A 46 -19.83 -0.74 -11.87
N TYR A 47 -19.07 0.31 -12.18
CA TYR A 47 -18.11 0.32 -13.28
C TYR A 47 -16.70 0.60 -12.75
N PHE A 48 -15.81 -0.36 -12.93
CA PHE A 48 -14.40 -0.27 -12.52
C PHE A 48 -13.50 -0.15 -13.74
N LEU A 49 -12.81 1.00 -13.90
CA LEU A 49 -11.90 1.30 -14.99
C LEU A 49 -10.44 1.27 -14.55
N THR A 50 -9.63 0.59 -15.34
CA THR A 50 -8.15 0.65 -15.31
C THR A 50 -7.62 0.70 -16.75
N GLY A 51 -6.31 0.80 -16.93
CA GLY A 51 -5.75 0.87 -18.29
C GLY A 51 -4.26 1.11 -18.36
N THR A 52 -3.79 1.47 -19.55
CA THR A 52 -2.40 1.78 -19.86
C THR A 52 -2.25 3.14 -20.53
N ASP A 53 -1.26 3.91 -20.06
CA ASP A 53 -0.78 5.16 -20.65
C ASP A 53 0.39 4.85 -21.56
N GLU A 54 0.17 4.87 -22.88
CA GLU A 54 1.05 4.21 -23.85
C GLU A 54 1.87 5.16 -24.72
N HIS A 55 1.67 6.46 -24.62
CA HIS A 55 2.38 7.47 -25.39
C HIS A 55 3.62 8.02 -24.67
N GLY A 56 4.44 8.81 -25.39
CA GLY A 56 5.57 9.53 -24.83
C GLY A 56 6.94 9.05 -25.27
N LEU A 57 7.94 9.92 -25.07
CA LEU A 57 9.33 9.74 -25.49
C LEU A 57 9.97 8.47 -24.90
N LYS A 58 9.70 8.15 -23.68
CA LYS A 58 10.28 6.98 -22.97
C LYS A 58 9.82 5.66 -23.58
N ILE A 59 8.58 5.58 -24.07
CA ILE A 59 8.07 4.41 -24.80
C ILE A 59 8.77 4.29 -26.14
N GLU A 60 8.87 5.40 -26.90
CA GLU A 60 9.58 5.45 -28.18
C GLU A 60 11.02 4.95 -28.04
N GLN A 61 11.78 5.50 -27.08
CA GLN A 61 13.15 5.08 -26.79
C GLN A 61 13.28 3.61 -26.37
N LYS A 62 12.31 3.07 -25.64
CA LYS A 62 12.33 1.66 -25.24
C LYS A 62 12.06 0.73 -26.42
N ALA A 63 11.11 1.08 -27.25
CA ALA A 63 10.82 0.35 -28.47
C ALA A 63 12.04 0.33 -29.40
N GLU A 64 12.69 1.48 -29.58
CA GLU A 64 13.93 1.61 -30.35
C GLU A 64 15.05 0.69 -29.82
N LYS A 65 15.30 0.72 -28.50
CA LYS A 65 16.30 -0.15 -27.85
C LYS A 65 16.02 -1.64 -28.05
N LEU A 66 14.75 -2.01 -28.21
CA LEU A 66 14.32 -3.40 -28.49
C LEU A 66 14.19 -3.70 -29.97
N ASN A 67 14.40 -2.70 -30.85
CA ASN A 67 14.27 -2.81 -32.32
C ASN A 67 12.87 -3.29 -32.74
N VAL A 68 11.82 -2.75 -32.09
CA VAL A 68 10.40 -2.94 -32.42
C VAL A 68 9.73 -1.60 -32.59
N SER A 69 8.52 -1.56 -33.17
CA SER A 69 7.74 -0.33 -33.20
C SER A 69 7.18 0.00 -31.79
N PRO A 70 6.92 1.28 -31.46
CA PRO A 70 6.25 1.65 -30.20
C PRO A 70 4.93 0.90 -30.02
N LYS A 71 4.13 0.75 -31.08
CA LYS A 71 2.85 0.03 -31.04
C LYS A 71 3.02 -1.46 -30.66
N GLU A 72 3.98 -2.16 -31.26
CA GLU A 72 4.27 -3.55 -30.91
C GLU A 72 4.72 -3.69 -29.46
N TYR A 73 5.55 -2.74 -28.99
CA TYR A 73 6.00 -2.73 -27.62
C TYR A 73 4.83 -2.59 -26.63
N VAL A 74 3.95 -1.58 -26.82
CA VAL A 74 2.83 -1.34 -25.88
C VAL A 74 1.74 -2.42 -26.00
N ASP A 75 1.56 -3.06 -27.17
CA ASP A 75 0.65 -4.19 -27.34
C ASP A 75 1.05 -5.39 -26.48
N GLN A 76 2.35 -5.69 -26.45
CA GLN A 76 2.88 -6.73 -25.57
C GLN A 76 2.70 -6.36 -24.08
N MET A 77 3.05 -5.13 -23.72
CA MET A 77 2.94 -4.67 -22.33
C MET A 77 1.50 -4.64 -21.82
N ALA A 78 0.55 -4.19 -22.65
CA ALA A 78 -0.86 -4.22 -22.31
C ALA A 78 -1.38 -5.64 -22.10
N THR A 79 -0.90 -6.59 -22.95
CA THR A 79 -1.21 -8.02 -22.81
C THR A 79 -0.70 -8.58 -21.48
N ASP A 80 0.54 -8.25 -21.11
CA ASP A 80 1.15 -8.71 -19.86
C ASP A 80 0.43 -8.13 -18.63
N ILE A 81 0.02 -6.84 -18.68
CA ILE A 81 -0.73 -6.19 -17.61
C ILE A 81 -2.13 -6.80 -17.47
N LYS A 82 -2.85 -7.01 -18.57
CA LYS A 82 -4.16 -7.69 -18.54
C LYS A 82 -4.05 -9.10 -17.98
N LYS A 83 -3.00 -9.84 -18.36
CA LYS A 83 -2.74 -11.15 -17.78
C LYS A 83 -2.49 -11.07 -16.28
N LEU A 84 -1.68 -10.11 -15.81
CA LEU A 84 -1.42 -9.90 -14.39
C LEU A 84 -2.72 -9.64 -13.61
N TRP A 85 -3.60 -8.79 -14.15
CA TRP A 85 -4.90 -8.51 -13.52
C TRP A 85 -5.80 -9.75 -13.49
N ALA A 86 -5.81 -10.54 -14.56
CA ALA A 86 -6.54 -11.81 -14.57
C ALA A 86 -5.96 -12.81 -13.57
N ASP A 87 -4.63 -12.94 -13.48
CA ASP A 87 -3.95 -13.82 -12.54
C ASP A 87 -4.20 -13.41 -11.07
N LEU A 88 -4.51 -12.14 -10.79
CA LEU A 88 -4.87 -11.61 -9.48
C LEU A 88 -6.38 -11.51 -9.25
N GLU A 89 -7.18 -12.03 -10.18
CA GLU A 89 -8.65 -12.00 -10.14
C GLU A 89 -9.22 -10.57 -9.98
N ILE A 90 -8.61 -9.58 -10.63
CA ILE A 90 -9.11 -8.21 -10.68
C ILE A 90 -10.39 -8.16 -11.52
N SER A 91 -11.43 -7.54 -10.98
CA SER A 91 -12.78 -7.54 -11.54
C SER A 91 -13.13 -6.25 -12.31
N ASN A 92 -12.14 -5.65 -13.00
CA ASN A 92 -12.38 -4.44 -13.79
C ASN A 92 -13.34 -4.70 -14.96
N ASP A 93 -14.28 -3.76 -15.15
CA ASP A 93 -15.27 -3.77 -16.25
C ASP A 93 -14.66 -3.16 -17.52
N GLY A 94 -13.81 -2.16 -17.37
CA GLY A 94 -13.11 -1.49 -18.45
C GLY A 94 -11.59 -1.61 -18.36
N PHE A 95 -10.95 -1.70 -19.53
CA PHE A 95 -9.51 -1.51 -19.68
C PHE A 95 -9.30 -0.59 -20.88
N ILE A 96 -8.83 0.63 -20.64
CA ILE A 96 -8.54 1.61 -21.68
C ILE A 96 -7.05 1.57 -22.04
N ARG A 97 -6.76 1.82 -23.31
CA ARG A 97 -5.43 2.09 -23.83
C ARG A 97 -5.44 3.49 -24.45
N THR A 98 -4.46 4.31 -24.18
CA THR A 98 -4.41 5.64 -24.81
C THR A 98 -4.18 5.55 -26.32
N THR A 99 -3.71 4.40 -26.81
CA THR A 99 -3.62 4.07 -28.25
C THR A 99 -4.90 3.50 -28.87
N ASP A 100 -6.03 3.49 -28.15
CA ASP A 100 -7.31 3.12 -28.76
C ASP A 100 -7.81 4.25 -29.68
N ASP A 101 -8.14 3.95 -30.92
CA ASP A 101 -8.56 4.94 -31.94
C ASP A 101 -9.66 5.90 -31.48
N TYR A 102 -10.64 5.40 -30.70
CA TYR A 102 -11.73 6.23 -30.19
C TYR A 102 -11.23 7.25 -29.16
N HIS A 103 -10.22 6.86 -28.36
CA HIS A 103 -9.62 7.73 -27.36
C HIS A 103 -8.81 8.84 -28.03
N GLU A 104 -7.91 8.51 -28.97
CA GLU A 104 -7.12 9.50 -29.71
C GLU A 104 -8.00 10.55 -30.40
N LYS A 105 -9.08 10.10 -31.08
CA LYS A 105 -10.05 10.99 -31.72
C LYS A 105 -10.78 11.90 -30.71
N ALA A 106 -11.13 11.37 -29.55
CA ALA A 106 -11.76 12.16 -28.49
C ALA A 106 -10.79 13.19 -27.90
N VAL A 107 -9.54 12.80 -27.65
CA VAL A 107 -8.48 13.69 -27.17
C VAL A 107 -8.24 14.85 -28.15
N GLN A 108 -8.18 14.58 -29.46
CA GLN A 108 -8.08 15.63 -30.48
C GLN A 108 -9.25 16.61 -30.42
N LYS A 109 -10.48 16.13 -30.24
CA LYS A 109 -11.67 16.99 -30.12
C LYS A 109 -11.64 17.81 -28.82
N ILE A 110 -11.18 17.22 -27.71
CA ILE A 110 -11.03 17.91 -26.42
C ILE A 110 -9.99 19.04 -26.56
N PHE A 111 -8.85 18.75 -27.14
CA PHE A 111 -7.81 19.75 -27.39
C PHE A 111 -8.30 20.89 -28.27
N GLN A 112 -8.98 20.57 -29.39
CA GLN A 112 -9.58 21.56 -30.27
C GLN A 112 -10.59 22.45 -29.57
N LYS A 113 -11.45 21.85 -28.70
CA LYS A 113 -12.43 22.61 -27.91
C LYS A 113 -11.73 23.61 -26.97
N PHE A 114 -10.63 23.23 -26.29
CA PHE A 114 -9.87 24.15 -25.47
C PHE A 114 -9.21 25.27 -26.29
N LEU A 115 -8.75 24.95 -27.51
CA LEU A 115 -8.16 25.93 -28.42
C LEU A 115 -9.22 26.95 -28.89
N ASP A 116 -10.42 26.48 -29.28
CA ASP A 116 -11.53 27.32 -29.73
C ASP A 116 -12.08 28.23 -28.62
N GLN A 117 -11.99 27.80 -27.36
CA GLN A 117 -12.37 28.58 -26.17
C GLN A 117 -11.31 29.59 -25.75
N GLY A 118 -10.10 29.51 -26.30
CA GLY A 118 -8.95 30.32 -25.88
C GLY A 118 -8.36 29.90 -24.53
N ASP A 119 -8.61 28.68 -24.08
CA ASP A 119 -8.00 28.08 -22.89
C ASP A 119 -6.61 27.51 -23.21
N ILE A 120 -6.33 27.25 -24.50
CA ILE A 120 -5.01 26.88 -25.02
C ILE A 120 -4.53 27.97 -25.98
N TYR A 121 -3.24 28.35 -25.85
CA TYR A 121 -2.57 29.32 -26.70
C TYR A 121 -1.15 28.85 -27.03
N LYS A 122 -0.58 29.31 -28.15
CA LYS A 122 0.77 28.98 -28.62
C LYS A 122 1.81 29.92 -28.03
N GLY A 123 2.94 29.40 -27.57
CA GLY A 123 4.03 30.14 -26.96
C GLY A 123 5.37 29.42 -27.06
N GLN A 124 6.42 30.03 -26.51
CA GLN A 124 7.75 29.42 -26.38
C GLN A 124 7.90 28.90 -24.96
N TYR A 125 8.32 27.64 -24.84
CA TYR A 125 8.64 27.02 -23.56
C TYR A 125 10.16 26.91 -23.39
N GLU A 126 10.61 27.25 -22.19
CA GLU A 126 11.96 26.96 -21.73
C GLU A 126 11.88 26.38 -20.33
N GLY A 127 12.42 25.21 -20.12
CA GLY A 127 12.35 24.53 -18.81
C GLY A 127 13.25 23.31 -18.72
N TRP A 128 13.45 22.84 -17.49
CA TRP A 128 14.27 21.66 -17.18
C TRP A 128 13.41 20.39 -17.32
N TYR A 129 13.66 19.60 -18.34
CA TYR A 129 12.89 18.39 -18.63
C TYR A 129 13.58 17.12 -18.11
N SER A 130 12.86 16.33 -17.34
CA SER A 130 13.28 14.98 -16.97
C SER A 130 12.63 13.97 -17.91
N VAL A 131 13.44 13.26 -18.69
CA VAL A 131 12.95 12.20 -19.61
C VAL A 131 12.39 11.02 -18.83
N ASP A 132 12.97 10.71 -17.67
CA ASP A 132 12.53 9.57 -16.84
C ASP A 132 11.22 9.83 -16.08
N ASP A 133 10.94 11.07 -15.72
CA ASP A 133 9.69 11.49 -15.09
C ASP A 133 8.64 11.96 -16.10
N GLU A 134 9.08 12.25 -17.33
CA GLU A 134 8.28 12.90 -18.39
C GLU A 134 7.62 14.19 -17.89
N GLU A 135 8.37 14.97 -17.09
CA GLU A 135 7.90 16.21 -16.45
C GLU A 135 8.90 17.34 -16.61
N TYR A 136 8.36 18.56 -16.72
CA TYR A 136 9.14 19.78 -16.70
C TYR A 136 9.20 20.38 -15.30
N PHE A 137 10.35 20.98 -15.00
CA PHE A 137 10.63 21.62 -13.73
C PHE A 137 11.15 23.04 -13.99
N THR A 138 10.76 23.96 -13.14
CA THR A 138 11.45 25.24 -13.00
C THR A 138 12.75 25.04 -12.21
N GLU A 139 13.69 25.94 -12.30
CA GLU A 139 14.94 25.88 -11.52
C GLU A 139 14.66 25.69 -10.00
N SER A 140 13.65 26.40 -9.49
CA SER A 140 13.27 26.34 -8.07
C SER A 140 12.66 25.02 -7.63
N GLN A 141 12.21 24.19 -8.56
CA GLN A 141 11.63 22.87 -8.31
C GLN A 141 12.66 21.74 -8.36
N LEU A 142 13.88 22.01 -8.84
CA LEU A 142 14.95 21.02 -8.87
C LEU A 142 15.44 20.69 -7.46
N ALA A 143 15.65 19.40 -7.19
CA ALA A 143 16.24 18.95 -5.93
C ALA A 143 17.74 19.25 -5.85
N GLU A 144 18.43 19.28 -7.01
CA GLU A 144 19.85 19.61 -7.15
C GLU A 144 20.03 20.45 -8.42
N VAL A 145 20.80 21.53 -8.34
CA VAL A 145 21.05 22.46 -9.46
C VAL A 145 22.55 22.47 -9.77
N TYR A 146 22.90 22.18 -11.01
CA TYR A 146 24.29 22.26 -11.51
C TYR A 146 24.53 23.63 -12.13
N ARG A 147 25.63 24.28 -11.72
CA ARG A 147 26.03 25.59 -12.27
C ARG A 147 27.44 25.53 -12.84
N ASP A 148 27.68 26.30 -13.90
CA ASP A 148 29.03 26.52 -14.42
C ASP A 148 29.82 27.53 -13.57
N ASP A 149 31.05 27.82 -13.98
CA ASP A 149 31.97 28.73 -13.27
C ASP A 149 31.44 30.19 -13.22
N ASP A 150 30.53 30.56 -14.13
CA ASP A 150 29.89 31.88 -14.20
C ASP A 150 28.56 31.89 -13.40
N GLY A 151 28.16 30.78 -12.77
CA GLY A 151 26.95 30.65 -11.98
C GLY A 151 25.68 30.38 -12.80
N VAL A 152 25.79 30.15 -14.11
CA VAL A 152 24.67 29.80 -14.98
C VAL A 152 24.26 28.36 -14.75
N VAL A 153 22.96 28.11 -14.68
CA VAL A 153 22.44 26.72 -14.51
C VAL A 153 22.65 25.93 -15.80
N ILE A 154 23.32 24.79 -15.70
CA ILE A 154 23.66 23.92 -16.83
C ILE A 154 22.99 22.54 -16.75
N GLY A 155 22.26 22.26 -15.65
CA GLY A 155 21.58 20.99 -15.42
C GLY A 155 21.11 20.87 -13.97
N GLY A 156 20.67 19.68 -13.59
CA GLY A 156 20.25 19.40 -12.23
C GLY A 156 19.53 18.06 -12.11
N LYS A 157 18.90 17.85 -10.95
CA LYS A 157 18.06 16.68 -10.70
C LYS A 157 16.65 17.07 -10.32
N ALA A 158 15.70 16.38 -10.90
CA ALA A 158 14.30 16.42 -10.49
C ALA A 158 14.13 15.94 -9.03
N PRO A 159 13.01 16.22 -8.35
CA PRO A 159 12.71 15.69 -7.01
C PRO A 159 12.73 14.16 -6.91
N SER A 160 12.52 13.48 -8.02
CA SER A 160 12.65 12.02 -8.14
C SER A 160 14.11 11.52 -8.09
N GLY A 161 15.10 12.42 -8.29
CA GLY A 161 16.53 12.15 -8.39
C GLY A 161 17.03 11.85 -9.81
N HIS A 162 16.16 11.94 -10.82
CA HIS A 162 16.56 11.82 -12.24
C HIS A 162 17.17 13.10 -12.76
N GLU A 163 18.11 12.97 -13.72
CA GLU A 163 18.76 14.10 -14.38
C GLU A 163 17.76 14.87 -15.24
N VAL A 164 17.99 16.18 -15.36
CA VAL A 164 17.19 17.07 -16.22
C VAL A 164 18.08 17.77 -17.25
N GLU A 165 17.49 18.09 -18.40
CA GLU A 165 18.11 18.86 -19.48
C GLU A 165 17.28 20.09 -19.80
N LEU A 166 17.95 21.19 -20.22
CA LEU A 166 17.24 22.40 -20.63
C LEU A 166 16.65 22.19 -22.02
N VAL A 167 15.34 22.32 -22.12
CA VAL A 167 14.59 22.23 -23.37
C VAL A 167 13.99 23.59 -23.70
N GLN A 168 14.18 24.02 -24.93
CA GLN A 168 13.53 25.21 -25.52
C GLN A 168 12.75 24.75 -26.75
N GLU A 169 11.43 24.83 -26.69
CA GLU A 169 10.58 24.45 -27.82
C GLU A 169 9.33 25.35 -27.93
N GLU A 170 8.79 25.45 -29.14
CA GLU A 170 7.45 25.96 -29.34
C GLU A 170 6.45 24.95 -28.78
N SER A 171 5.51 25.41 -27.97
CA SER A 171 4.50 24.59 -27.35
C SER A 171 3.16 25.31 -27.28
N TYR A 172 2.09 24.54 -27.14
CA TYR A 172 0.80 25.07 -26.71
C TYR A 172 0.72 25.02 -25.20
N PHE A 173 0.11 26.07 -24.61
CA PHE A 173 -0.05 26.22 -23.17
C PHE A 173 -1.52 26.23 -22.79
N PHE A 174 -1.89 25.47 -21.77
CA PHE A 174 -3.19 25.57 -21.14
C PHE A 174 -3.13 26.64 -20.05
N ASN A 175 -4.06 27.60 -20.11
CA ASN A 175 -4.14 28.75 -19.20
C ASN A 175 -4.68 28.33 -17.82
N MET A 176 -3.83 27.68 -17.02
CA MET A 176 -4.18 27.17 -15.68
C MET A 176 -4.44 28.30 -14.70
N SER A 177 -3.67 29.40 -14.83
CA SER A 177 -3.76 30.56 -13.94
C SER A 177 -5.14 31.20 -13.92
N LYS A 178 -5.86 31.19 -15.05
CA LYS A 178 -7.25 31.64 -15.18
C LYS A 178 -8.23 30.98 -14.19
N TYR A 179 -7.95 29.77 -13.78
CA TYR A 179 -8.85 28.93 -12.98
C TYR A 179 -8.43 28.81 -11.50
N ALA A 180 -7.35 29.43 -11.08
CA ALA A 180 -6.78 29.25 -9.73
C ALA A 180 -7.76 29.63 -8.61
N ASP A 181 -8.42 30.80 -8.72
CA ASP A 181 -9.38 31.28 -7.71
C ASP A 181 -10.62 30.39 -7.64
N TRP A 182 -11.11 29.93 -8.80
CA TRP A 182 -12.22 28.99 -8.85
C TRP A 182 -11.88 27.67 -8.16
N LEU A 183 -10.71 27.09 -8.46
CA LEU A 183 -10.28 25.83 -7.87
C LEU A 183 -10.11 25.94 -6.34
N LEU A 184 -9.50 27.03 -5.86
CA LEU A 184 -9.36 27.28 -4.42
C LEU A 184 -10.72 27.40 -3.72
N ASN A 185 -11.68 28.09 -4.37
CA ASN A 185 -13.04 28.19 -3.84
C ASN A 185 -13.75 26.82 -3.84
N TYR A 186 -13.55 26.02 -4.89
CA TYR A 186 -14.10 24.68 -4.97
C TYR A 186 -13.62 23.80 -3.81
N TYR A 187 -12.32 23.80 -3.50
CA TYR A 187 -11.77 23.04 -2.37
C TYR A 187 -12.37 23.49 -1.03
N LYS A 188 -12.54 24.79 -0.83
CA LYS A 188 -13.13 25.32 0.41
C LYS A 188 -14.60 24.89 0.60
N THR A 189 -15.32 24.74 -0.47
CA THR A 189 -16.75 24.35 -0.44
C THR A 189 -16.95 22.82 -0.50
N HIS A 190 -15.92 22.05 -0.88
CA HIS A 190 -15.93 20.60 -1.00
C HIS A 190 -14.80 19.96 -0.20
N PRO A 191 -14.85 19.98 1.15
CA PRO A 191 -13.73 19.54 2.01
C PRO A 191 -13.39 18.06 1.88
N ASN A 192 -14.29 17.24 1.32
CA ASN A 192 -14.10 15.80 1.10
C ASN A 192 -13.64 15.45 -0.32
N PHE A 193 -13.48 16.44 -1.19
CA PHE A 193 -13.08 16.22 -2.59
C PHE A 193 -11.72 15.53 -2.71
N ILE A 194 -10.77 15.84 -1.84
CA ILE A 194 -9.44 15.22 -1.81
C ILE A 194 -9.23 14.51 -0.48
N GLN A 195 -8.92 13.21 -0.53
CA GLN A 195 -8.64 12.39 0.64
C GLN A 195 -7.25 11.75 0.55
N PRO A 196 -6.51 11.70 1.67
CA PRO A 196 -6.78 12.35 2.95
C PRO A 196 -6.65 13.88 2.87
N ALA A 197 -7.25 14.60 3.82
CA ALA A 197 -7.26 16.07 3.87
C ALA A 197 -5.87 16.71 3.85
N SER A 198 -4.84 15.99 4.31
CA SER A 198 -3.44 16.43 4.23
C SER A 198 -2.99 16.70 2.79
N ARG A 199 -3.51 15.94 1.81
CA ARG A 199 -3.20 16.13 0.38
C ARG A 199 -3.83 17.41 -0.16
N MET A 200 -5.06 17.73 0.25
CA MET A 200 -5.69 19.01 -0.11
C MET A 200 -4.86 20.19 0.39
N ASN A 201 -4.42 20.16 1.64
CA ASN A 201 -3.59 21.21 2.23
C ASN A 201 -2.23 21.35 1.51
N GLU A 202 -1.63 20.23 1.10
CA GLU A 202 -0.40 20.20 0.30
C GLU A 202 -0.61 20.90 -1.05
N MET A 203 -1.69 20.59 -1.76
CA MET A 203 -2.01 21.20 -3.07
C MET A 203 -2.25 22.71 -2.95
N ILE A 204 -3.00 23.14 -1.92
CA ILE A 204 -3.26 24.57 -1.68
C ILE A 204 -1.96 25.31 -1.44
N LYS A 205 -1.15 24.86 -0.47
CA LYS A 205 0.03 25.59 -0.02
C LYS A 205 1.18 25.58 -1.03
N ASN A 206 1.39 24.46 -1.71
CA ASN A 206 2.57 24.28 -2.54
C ASN A 206 2.35 24.70 -4.00
N PHE A 207 1.09 24.72 -4.47
CA PHE A 207 0.80 24.94 -5.89
C PHE A 207 -0.20 26.08 -6.14
N ILE A 208 -1.30 26.18 -5.37
CA ILE A 208 -2.34 27.17 -5.66
C ILE A 208 -2.01 28.54 -5.07
N GLU A 209 -1.64 28.61 -3.78
CA GLU A 209 -1.32 29.88 -3.11
C GLU A 209 -0.09 30.60 -3.71
N PRO A 210 0.97 29.90 -4.16
CA PRO A 210 2.08 30.55 -4.85
C PRO A 210 1.71 31.11 -6.24
N GLY A 211 0.59 30.67 -6.81
CA GLY A 211 0.11 30.96 -8.16
C GLY A 211 0.31 29.76 -9.10
N LEU A 212 -0.76 29.41 -9.84
CA LEU A 212 -0.66 28.37 -10.86
C LEU A 212 0.05 28.92 -12.09
N GLU A 213 1.04 28.19 -12.57
CA GLU A 213 1.68 28.43 -13.86
C GLU A 213 0.90 27.72 -14.98
N ASP A 214 0.92 28.31 -16.18
CA ASP A 214 0.28 27.73 -17.35
C ASP A 214 1.03 26.46 -17.78
N LEU A 215 0.27 25.41 -18.14
CA LEU A 215 0.80 24.10 -18.43
C LEU A 215 1.14 23.95 -19.91
N ALA A 216 2.38 23.64 -20.25
CA ALA A 216 2.75 23.26 -21.61
C ALA A 216 2.10 21.89 -21.96
N VAL A 217 1.26 21.88 -23.00
CA VAL A 217 0.38 20.75 -23.33
C VAL A 217 0.67 20.11 -24.68
N THR A 218 1.77 20.48 -25.34
CA THR A 218 2.27 19.79 -26.54
C THR A 218 3.78 19.63 -26.51
N ARG A 219 4.28 18.75 -27.38
CA ARG A 219 5.71 18.48 -27.61
C ARG A 219 5.98 18.40 -29.11
N THR A 220 7.21 18.77 -29.48
CA THR A 220 7.75 18.59 -30.84
C THR A 220 8.97 17.67 -30.88
N ALA A 221 9.50 17.28 -29.71
CA ALA A 221 10.72 16.51 -29.58
C ALA A 221 10.57 15.01 -29.91
N PHE A 222 9.34 14.49 -30.01
CA PHE A 222 9.03 13.09 -30.35
C PHE A 222 7.70 12.99 -31.11
N ASN A 223 7.46 11.82 -31.74
CA ASN A 223 6.30 11.64 -32.60
C ASN A 223 5.29 10.61 -32.06
N TRP A 224 5.66 9.84 -31.04
CA TRP A 224 4.79 8.81 -30.48
C TRP A 224 3.78 9.41 -29.49
N GLY A 225 2.59 9.73 -29.99
CA GLY A 225 1.48 10.33 -29.23
C GLY A 225 0.37 10.82 -30.14
N VAL A 226 -0.64 11.47 -29.56
CA VAL A 226 -1.79 12.00 -30.31
C VAL A 226 -1.41 13.30 -30.99
N PRO A 227 -1.41 13.39 -32.34
CA PRO A 227 -1.06 14.64 -33.02
C PRO A 227 -2.17 15.70 -32.85
N VAL A 228 -1.77 16.97 -32.75
CA VAL A 228 -2.72 18.08 -32.83
C VAL A 228 -3.30 18.15 -34.24
N ALA A 229 -4.61 18.00 -34.36
CA ALA A 229 -5.26 17.88 -35.69
C ALA A 229 -5.02 19.09 -36.62
N SER A 230 -4.92 20.29 -36.07
CA SER A 230 -4.66 21.54 -36.81
C SER A 230 -3.18 21.87 -36.98
N ASP A 231 -2.27 21.17 -36.27
CA ASP A 231 -0.83 21.40 -36.26
C ASP A 231 -0.07 20.10 -35.99
N PRO A 232 0.03 19.18 -36.98
CA PRO A 232 0.51 17.81 -36.79
C PRO A 232 1.97 17.67 -36.36
N ASP A 233 2.76 18.75 -36.43
CA ASP A 233 4.14 18.77 -35.94
C ASP A 233 4.20 18.79 -34.39
N HIS A 234 3.06 19.05 -33.73
CA HIS A 234 2.88 18.98 -32.30
C HIS A 234 2.14 17.72 -31.87
N VAL A 235 2.69 17.04 -30.87
CA VAL A 235 2.04 15.92 -30.19
C VAL A 235 1.42 16.40 -28.88
N ILE A 236 0.16 16.06 -28.65
CA ILE A 236 -0.56 16.40 -27.40
C ILE A 236 0.18 15.75 -26.23
N TYR A 237 0.53 16.57 -25.24
CA TYR A 237 1.27 16.13 -24.08
C TYR A 237 0.44 15.23 -23.17
N VAL A 238 1.13 14.29 -22.55
CA VAL A 238 0.61 13.14 -21.84
C VAL A 238 -0.57 13.43 -20.88
N TRP A 239 -0.60 14.58 -20.20
CA TRP A 239 -1.62 14.84 -19.20
C TRP A 239 -3.02 15.16 -19.76
N ILE A 240 -3.13 15.83 -20.92
CA ILE A 240 -4.45 15.96 -21.59
C ILE A 240 -4.89 14.58 -22.11
N ASP A 241 -3.97 13.86 -22.72
CA ASP A 241 -4.18 12.51 -23.22
C ASP A 241 -4.57 11.57 -22.08
N ALA A 242 -3.69 11.40 -21.10
CA ALA A 242 -3.87 10.46 -20.01
C ALA A 242 -5.11 10.76 -19.16
N LEU A 243 -5.34 12.02 -18.73
CA LEU A 243 -6.46 12.35 -17.85
C LEU A 243 -7.82 12.20 -18.54
N SER A 244 -7.89 12.41 -19.86
CA SER A 244 -9.13 12.25 -20.62
C SER A 244 -9.65 10.80 -20.67
N ASN A 245 -8.80 9.81 -20.34
CA ASN A 245 -9.18 8.40 -20.34
C ASN A 245 -10.47 8.12 -19.55
N TYR A 246 -10.63 8.79 -18.40
CA TYR A 246 -11.73 8.57 -17.47
C TYR A 246 -13.11 8.87 -18.06
N ILE A 247 -13.18 9.76 -19.04
CA ILE A 247 -14.42 10.14 -19.73
C ILE A 247 -14.53 9.54 -21.12
N THR A 248 -13.41 9.42 -21.85
CA THR A 248 -13.43 8.89 -23.22
C THR A 248 -13.79 7.41 -23.26
N LYS A 249 -13.38 6.62 -22.25
CA LYS A 249 -13.81 5.23 -22.12
C LYS A 249 -15.31 5.06 -21.96
N LEU A 250 -15.96 6.04 -21.36
CA LEU A 250 -17.42 6.07 -21.21
C LEU A 250 -18.14 6.60 -22.45
N GLY A 251 -17.42 7.05 -23.47
CA GLY A 251 -18.01 7.55 -24.73
C GLY A 251 -18.07 9.09 -24.85
N TYR A 252 -17.45 9.86 -23.96
CA TYR A 252 -17.39 11.32 -24.11
C TYR A 252 -16.72 11.70 -25.44
N MET A 253 -17.29 12.66 -26.17
CA MET A 253 -16.91 13.08 -27.53
C MET A 253 -17.09 12.00 -28.62
N SER A 254 -17.81 10.91 -28.34
CA SER A 254 -18.25 9.92 -29.32
C SER A 254 -19.70 10.11 -29.74
N GLU A 255 -20.21 9.23 -30.60
CA GLU A 255 -21.62 9.22 -31.00
C GLU A 255 -22.53 8.54 -29.94
N ASP A 256 -21.96 7.63 -29.15
CA ASP A 256 -22.67 6.92 -28.07
C ASP A 256 -22.14 7.37 -26.70
N THR A 257 -22.94 8.15 -25.98
CA THR A 257 -22.64 8.67 -24.64
C THR A 257 -23.37 7.89 -23.54
N THR A 258 -24.02 6.78 -23.85
CA THR A 258 -24.88 6.04 -22.90
C THR A 258 -24.16 5.70 -21.59
N MET A 259 -22.91 5.23 -21.67
CA MET A 259 -22.11 4.90 -20.50
C MET A 259 -21.65 6.17 -19.76
N PHE A 260 -21.34 7.24 -20.48
CA PHE A 260 -20.97 8.52 -19.88
C PHE A 260 -22.15 9.11 -19.10
N ASP A 261 -23.33 9.17 -19.71
CA ASP A 261 -24.54 9.71 -19.08
C ASP A 261 -24.97 8.88 -17.85
N LYS A 262 -24.62 7.58 -17.83
CA LYS A 262 -24.95 6.68 -16.72
C LYS A 262 -23.96 6.76 -15.56
N TYR A 263 -22.66 6.82 -15.80
CA TYR A 263 -21.64 6.63 -14.77
C TYR A 263 -20.87 7.91 -14.42
N TRP A 264 -20.87 8.94 -15.30
CA TRP A 264 -20.19 10.19 -14.94
C TRP A 264 -21.12 11.09 -14.11
N PRO A 265 -20.62 11.77 -13.03
CA PRO A 265 -19.23 11.83 -12.57
C PRO A 265 -18.79 10.57 -11.82
N ALA A 266 -17.47 10.34 -11.82
CA ALA A 266 -16.87 9.25 -11.06
C ALA A 266 -17.05 9.47 -9.55
N ASN A 267 -17.39 8.40 -8.81
CA ASN A 267 -17.44 8.46 -7.34
C ASN A 267 -16.03 8.52 -6.73
N VAL A 268 -15.09 7.75 -7.31
CA VAL A 268 -13.72 7.70 -6.79
C VAL A 268 -12.71 7.65 -7.93
N HIS A 269 -11.78 8.61 -7.94
CA HIS A 269 -10.49 8.47 -8.60
C HIS A 269 -9.44 8.06 -7.55
N LEU A 270 -8.94 6.83 -7.64
CA LEU A 270 -7.92 6.31 -6.74
C LEU A 270 -6.54 6.44 -7.39
N VAL A 271 -5.63 7.19 -6.78
CA VAL A 271 -4.31 7.50 -7.35
C VAL A 271 -3.19 7.38 -6.31
N GLY A 272 -1.98 7.11 -6.75
CA GLY A 272 -0.79 7.25 -5.91
C GLY A 272 -0.48 8.72 -5.58
N LYS A 273 0.12 8.97 -4.44
CA LYS A 273 0.41 10.34 -3.97
C LYS A 273 1.29 11.16 -4.93
N GLU A 274 2.09 10.49 -5.78
CA GLU A 274 2.99 11.11 -6.78
C GLU A 274 2.24 11.83 -7.89
N ILE A 275 1.01 11.40 -8.20
CA ILE A 275 0.20 11.98 -9.27
C ILE A 275 -1.04 12.71 -8.76
N VAL A 276 -1.16 12.91 -7.45
CA VAL A 276 -2.28 13.67 -6.85
C VAL A 276 -2.39 15.07 -7.45
N ARG A 277 -1.27 15.77 -7.68
CA ARG A 277 -1.28 17.12 -8.28
C ARG A 277 -2.02 17.16 -9.61
N PHE A 278 -1.77 16.19 -10.49
CA PHE A 278 -2.37 16.14 -11.82
C PHE A 278 -3.87 15.86 -11.76
N HIS A 279 -4.30 15.01 -10.84
CA HIS A 279 -5.71 14.65 -10.68
C HIS A 279 -6.52 15.66 -9.87
N THR A 280 -5.87 16.46 -9.04
CA THR A 280 -6.56 17.43 -8.18
C THR A 280 -6.47 18.86 -8.67
N ILE A 281 -5.47 19.21 -9.49
CA ILE A 281 -5.31 20.53 -10.09
C ILE A 281 -5.66 20.51 -11.57
N TYR A 282 -4.93 19.73 -12.39
CA TYR A 282 -5.08 19.78 -13.84
C TYR A 282 -6.43 19.20 -14.27
N TRP A 283 -6.77 18.02 -13.78
CA TRP A 283 -8.01 17.35 -14.16
C TRP A 283 -9.28 18.13 -13.80
N PRO A 284 -9.47 18.65 -12.58
CA PRO A 284 -10.61 19.51 -12.25
C PRO A 284 -10.72 20.75 -13.11
N ILE A 285 -9.60 21.40 -13.40
CA ILE A 285 -9.58 22.60 -14.28
C ILE A 285 -10.00 22.22 -15.70
N MET A 286 -9.48 21.12 -16.25
CA MET A 286 -9.87 20.62 -17.57
C MET A 286 -11.37 20.28 -17.62
N LEU A 287 -11.89 19.58 -16.64
CA LEU A 287 -13.33 19.25 -16.56
C LEU A 287 -14.20 20.50 -16.47
N HIS A 288 -13.81 21.45 -15.64
CA HIS A 288 -14.52 22.72 -15.52
C HIS A 288 -14.53 23.50 -16.85
N ALA A 289 -13.39 23.57 -17.55
CA ALA A 289 -13.28 24.19 -18.87
C ALA A 289 -14.12 23.46 -19.92
N LEU A 290 -14.29 22.15 -19.80
CA LEU A 290 -15.20 21.36 -20.65
C LEU A 290 -16.69 21.55 -20.31
N GLY A 291 -16.99 22.16 -19.14
CA GLY A 291 -18.35 22.30 -18.62
C GLY A 291 -18.91 21.02 -18.02
N LEU A 292 -18.04 20.14 -17.52
CA LEU A 292 -18.39 18.86 -16.92
C LEU A 292 -18.36 18.92 -15.39
N GLU A 293 -19.16 18.05 -14.75
CA GLU A 293 -19.09 17.83 -13.31
C GLU A 293 -17.76 17.19 -12.93
N LEU A 294 -17.30 17.47 -11.71
CA LEU A 294 -16.07 16.88 -11.17
C LEU A 294 -16.36 15.53 -10.50
N PRO A 295 -15.36 14.65 -10.39
CA PRO A 295 -15.46 13.45 -9.56
C PRO A 295 -15.86 13.79 -8.12
N GLU A 296 -16.60 12.90 -7.46
CA GLU A 296 -17.00 13.13 -6.06
C GLU A 296 -15.80 13.18 -5.11
N THR A 297 -14.85 12.25 -5.31
CA THR A 297 -13.66 12.15 -4.44
C THR A 297 -12.43 11.70 -5.21
N ILE A 298 -11.29 12.30 -4.90
CA ILE A 298 -9.96 11.85 -5.35
C ILE A 298 -9.20 11.35 -4.12
N VAL A 299 -8.85 10.06 -4.13
CA VAL A 299 -8.15 9.41 -3.02
C VAL A 299 -6.69 9.22 -3.39
N GLY A 300 -5.81 9.95 -2.68
CA GLY A 300 -4.36 9.84 -2.84
C GLY A 300 -3.74 8.89 -1.81
N HIS A 301 -3.46 7.64 -2.20
CA HIS A 301 -2.84 6.68 -1.29
C HIS A 301 -1.32 6.85 -1.19
N GLY A 302 -0.73 6.35 -0.09
CA GLY A 302 0.72 6.30 0.13
C GLY A 302 1.43 5.25 -0.73
N TRP A 303 2.75 5.26 -0.69
CA TRP A 303 3.56 4.27 -1.39
C TRP A 303 3.78 3.01 -0.56
N LEU A 304 3.83 1.87 -1.23
CA LEU A 304 4.42 0.66 -0.66
C LEU A 304 5.92 0.68 -0.98
N THR A 305 6.71 0.93 0.04
CA THR A 305 8.17 1.08 -0.06
C THR A 305 8.90 -0.12 0.53
N MET A 306 10.20 -0.17 0.34
CA MET A 306 11.12 -1.05 1.06
C MET A 306 11.79 -0.29 2.21
N ARG A 307 12.45 -0.97 3.14
CA ARG A 307 13.20 -0.29 4.24
C ARG A 307 14.28 0.67 3.73
N ASP A 308 14.83 0.42 2.54
CA ASP A 308 15.84 1.23 1.87
C ASP A 308 15.24 2.25 0.87
N GLY A 309 13.95 2.51 0.95
CA GLY A 309 13.21 3.48 0.15
C GLY A 309 12.37 2.89 -0.97
N LYS A 310 12.18 3.62 -2.07
CA LYS A 310 11.37 3.18 -3.21
C LYS A 310 11.92 1.89 -3.83
N MET A 311 11.00 1.05 -4.32
CA MET A 311 11.34 -0.11 -5.15
C MET A 311 11.99 0.35 -6.45
N SER A 312 13.15 -0.20 -6.75
CA SER A 312 13.89 0.10 -7.98
C SER A 312 14.63 -1.12 -8.50
N LYS A 313 14.53 -1.35 -9.82
CA LYS A 313 15.27 -2.45 -10.48
C LYS A 313 16.79 -2.31 -10.31
N SER A 314 17.29 -1.07 -10.31
CA SER A 314 18.73 -0.80 -10.13
C SER A 314 19.21 -1.12 -8.71
N LYS A 315 18.35 -0.97 -7.70
CA LYS A 315 18.63 -1.36 -6.31
C LYS A 315 18.45 -2.85 -6.04
N GLY A 316 17.76 -3.56 -6.93
CA GLY A 316 17.49 -4.98 -6.74
C GLY A 316 16.51 -5.33 -5.64
N ASN A 317 15.63 -4.40 -5.29
CA ASN A 317 14.67 -4.52 -4.20
C ASN A 317 13.22 -4.61 -4.68
N VAL A 318 12.99 -4.98 -5.95
CA VAL A 318 11.64 -5.08 -6.51
C VAL A 318 11.01 -6.43 -6.22
N VAL A 319 9.79 -6.42 -5.70
CA VAL A 319 8.97 -7.60 -5.46
C VAL A 319 7.82 -7.63 -6.48
N TYR A 320 7.65 -8.76 -7.14
CA TYR A 320 6.59 -8.94 -8.13
C TYR A 320 5.40 -9.71 -7.54
N PRO A 321 4.16 -9.26 -7.83
CA PRO A 321 2.96 -9.87 -7.26
C PRO A 321 2.75 -11.32 -7.72
N ASP A 322 3.08 -11.65 -8.96
CA ASP A 322 3.01 -13.00 -9.51
C ASP A 322 3.96 -13.98 -8.78
N THR A 323 5.15 -13.53 -8.38
CA THR A 323 6.08 -14.34 -7.57
C THR A 323 5.46 -14.74 -6.24
N LEU A 324 4.81 -13.78 -5.56
CA LEU A 324 4.14 -14.05 -4.29
C LEU A 324 2.86 -14.87 -4.48
N ALA A 325 2.03 -14.53 -5.48
CA ALA A 325 0.77 -15.20 -5.73
C ALA A 325 0.96 -16.68 -6.14
N ASN A 326 1.95 -16.98 -6.95
CA ASN A 326 2.29 -18.35 -7.35
C ASN A 326 2.77 -19.21 -6.17
N ARG A 327 3.39 -18.62 -5.16
CA ARG A 327 3.93 -19.34 -4.01
C ARG A 327 2.94 -19.46 -2.86
N TYR A 328 2.22 -18.37 -2.55
CA TYR A 328 1.41 -18.25 -1.33
C TYR A 328 -0.10 -18.17 -1.62
N GLY A 329 -0.49 -18.09 -2.87
CA GLY A 329 -1.88 -17.87 -3.29
C GLY A 329 -2.23 -16.38 -3.42
N ILE A 330 -3.27 -16.10 -4.21
CA ILE A 330 -3.75 -14.75 -4.51
C ILE A 330 -4.22 -14.05 -3.24
N ASP A 331 -4.98 -14.75 -2.41
CA ASP A 331 -5.57 -14.19 -1.19
C ASP A 331 -4.52 -13.70 -0.18
N ALA A 332 -3.37 -14.38 -0.09
CA ALA A 332 -2.27 -13.93 0.76
C ALA A 332 -1.69 -12.59 0.30
N VAL A 333 -1.55 -12.40 -1.01
CA VAL A 333 -1.06 -11.14 -1.60
C VAL A 333 -2.09 -10.02 -1.40
N ARG A 334 -3.36 -10.27 -1.72
CA ARG A 334 -4.46 -9.31 -1.57
C ARG A 334 -4.62 -8.89 -0.11
N TYR A 335 -4.63 -9.86 0.80
CA TYR A 335 -4.67 -9.60 2.24
C TYR A 335 -3.53 -8.70 2.69
N TYR A 336 -2.29 -9.07 2.34
CA TYR A 336 -1.13 -8.30 2.75
C TYR A 336 -1.20 -6.86 2.26
N LEU A 337 -1.46 -6.64 0.96
CA LEU A 337 -1.53 -5.31 0.37
C LEU A 337 -2.58 -4.43 1.05
N LEU A 338 -3.75 -4.96 1.33
CA LEU A 338 -4.85 -4.20 1.94
C LEU A 338 -4.72 -4.04 3.46
N ARG A 339 -3.97 -4.94 4.14
CA ARG A 339 -3.79 -4.91 5.60
C ARG A 339 -2.58 -4.09 6.04
N ALA A 340 -1.50 -4.09 5.23
CA ALA A 340 -0.22 -3.48 5.59
C ALA A 340 -0.14 -1.98 5.26
N MET A 341 -1.13 -1.42 4.55
CA MET A 341 -1.14 -0.04 4.08
C MET A 341 -2.12 0.81 4.89
N PRO A 342 -1.64 1.66 5.81
CA PRO A 342 -2.49 2.64 6.49
C PRO A 342 -3.03 3.66 5.48
N PHE A 343 -4.30 4.04 5.62
CA PHE A 343 -4.92 5.01 4.70
C PHE A 343 -4.11 6.31 4.60
N GLY A 344 -3.77 6.70 3.37
CA GLY A 344 -3.06 7.94 3.06
C GLY A 344 -1.57 7.99 3.43
N ASN A 345 -1.06 7.00 4.16
CA ASN A 345 0.34 6.92 4.59
C ASN A 345 1.12 5.87 3.79
N ASP A 346 2.44 5.99 3.84
CA ASP A 346 3.32 4.98 3.23
C ASP A 346 3.33 3.70 4.07
N GLY A 347 3.42 2.55 3.39
CA GLY A 347 3.66 1.26 4.00
C GLY A 347 5.06 0.75 3.66
N ILE A 348 5.58 -0.13 4.49
CA ILE A 348 6.89 -0.76 4.27
C ILE A 348 6.70 -2.26 4.09
N PHE A 349 7.05 -2.76 2.90
CA PHE A 349 7.11 -4.18 2.66
C PHE A 349 8.39 -4.78 3.28
N THR A 350 8.20 -5.86 4.03
CA THR A 350 9.31 -6.74 4.40
C THR A 350 8.88 -8.20 4.23
N PRO A 351 9.78 -9.09 3.77
CA PRO A 351 9.48 -10.51 3.69
C PRO A 351 9.01 -11.10 5.02
N GLU A 352 9.59 -10.63 6.13
CA GLU A 352 9.25 -11.07 7.48
C GLU A 352 7.82 -10.72 7.85
N ASP A 353 7.38 -9.48 7.58
CA ASP A 353 6.01 -9.05 7.86
C ASP A 353 4.99 -9.79 6.99
N PHE A 354 5.31 -10.00 5.71
CA PHE A 354 4.47 -10.79 4.82
C PHE A 354 4.27 -12.22 5.34
N VAL A 355 5.35 -12.94 5.67
CA VAL A 355 5.28 -14.32 6.17
C VAL A 355 4.62 -14.37 7.55
N SER A 356 4.86 -13.38 8.40
CA SER A 356 4.21 -13.24 9.71
C SER A 356 2.70 -13.15 9.56
N LYS A 357 2.18 -12.24 8.71
CA LYS A 357 0.74 -12.10 8.48
C LYS A 357 0.11 -13.36 7.88
N LEU A 358 0.81 -14.05 6.97
CA LEU A 358 0.36 -15.33 6.44
C LEU A 358 0.18 -16.38 7.55
N ASN A 359 1.16 -16.50 8.44
CA ASN A 359 1.14 -17.50 9.49
C ASN A 359 0.19 -17.17 10.66
N TYR A 360 0.24 -15.93 11.16
CA TYR A 360 -0.54 -15.55 12.34
C TYR A 360 -1.97 -15.19 11.97
N ASP A 361 -2.17 -14.24 11.08
CA ASP A 361 -3.52 -13.77 10.78
C ASP A 361 -4.31 -14.82 9.98
N LEU A 362 -3.75 -15.30 8.87
CA LEU A 362 -4.48 -16.16 7.95
C LEU A 362 -4.50 -17.64 8.40
N ALA A 363 -3.36 -18.22 8.71
CA ALA A 363 -3.31 -19.66 9.04
C ALA A 363 -3.71 -19.94 10.49
N ASN A 364 -3.19 -19.19 11.47
CA ASN A 364 -3.48 -19.45 12.88
C ASN A 364 -4.84 -18.89 13.29
N ASP A 365 -5.12 -17.60 13.06
CA ASP A 365 -6.36 -17.02 13.58
C ASP A 365 -7.57 -17.49 12.79
N LEU A 366 -7.64 -17.18 11.49
CA LEU A 366 -8.78 -17.52 10.66
C LEU A 366 -8.84 -19.02 10.33
N GLY A 367 -7.73 -19.60 9.87
CA GLY A 367 -7.67 -21.00 9.43
C GLY A 367 -7.93 -21.98 10.58
N ASN A 368 -7.38 -21.71 11.76
CA ASN A 368 -7.60 -22.55 12.94
C ASN A 368 -9.04 -22.41 13.48
N LEU A 369 -9.62 -21.21 13.49
CA LEU A 369 -11.02 -20.99 13.88
C LEU A 369 -11.95 -21.87 13.02
N LEU A 370 -11.80 -21.84 11.70
CA LEU A 370 -12.60 -22.66 10.78
C LEU A 370 -12.42 -24.15 11.05
N ASN A 371 -11.18 -24.62 11.13
CA ASN A 371 -10.89 -26.04 11.35
C ASN A 371 -11.43 -26.55 12.69
N ARG A 372 -11.26 -25.77 13.78
CA ARG A 372 -11.81 -26.13 15.10
C ARG A 372 -13.33 -26.19 15.06
N THR A 373 -13.99 -25.21 14.45
CA THR A 373 -15.45 -25.14 14.36
C THR A 373 -16.01 -26.32 13.59
N VAL A 374 -15.49 -26.62 12.39
CA VAL A 374 -15.90 -27.77 11.57
C VAL A 374 -15.69 -29.09 12.32
N ALA A 375 -14.56 -29.27 12.99
CA ALA A 375 -14.27 -30.47 13.77
C ALA A 375 -15.22 -30.63 14.96
N MET A 376 -15.57 -29.55 15.66
CA MET A 376 -16.48 -29.57 16.80
C MET A 376 -17.94 -29.86 16.38
N ILE A 377 -18.41 -29.21 15.29
CA ILE A 377 -19.75 -29.51 14.73
C ILE A 377 -19.86 -30.97 14.31
N ASN A 378 -18.84 -31.53 13.64
CA ASN A 378 -18.83 -32.96 13.32
C ASN A 378 -18.89 -33.84 14.56
N LYS A 379 -18.14 -33.49 15.59
CA LYS A 379 -18.02 -34.32 16.80
C LYS A 379 -19.26 -34.27 17.70
N TYR A 380 -19.87 -33.10 17.84
CA TYR A 380 -20.92 -32.87 18.84
C TYR A 380 -22.32 -32.81 18.24
N GLU A 381 -22.44 -32.39 16.96
CA GLU A 381 -23.73 -32.20 16.28
C GLU A 381 -23.90 -33.14 15.05
N GLY A 382 -23.07 -34.17 14.92
CA GLY A 382 -23.13 -35.09 13.78
C GLY A 382 -22.90 -34.44 12.42
N GLY A 383 -22.22 -33.31 12.38
CA GLY A 383 -21.91 -32.58 11.16
C GLY A 383 -23.02 -31.63 10.69
N VAL A 384 -24.08 -31.45 11.47
CA VAL A 384 -25.20 -30.54 11.11
C VAL A 384 -25.14 -29.28 11.95
N ILE A 385 -25.24 -28.10 11.30
CA ILE A 385 -25.29 -26.80 12.00
C ILE A 385 -26.64 -26.73 12.74
N PRO A 386 -26.62 -26.53 14.09
CA PRO A 386 -27.84 -26.43 14.88
C PRO A 386 -28.57 -25.10 14.63
N GLU A 387 -29.81 -25.04 15.14
CA GLU A 387 -30.56 -23.78 15.20
C GLU A 387 -29.85 -22.75 16.11
N LEU A 388 -29.72 -21.50 15.61
CA LEU A 388 -29.14 -20.43 16.39
C LEU A 388 -30.12 -19.95 17.46
N LYS A 389 -29.78 -20.20 18.73
CA LYS A 389 -30.50 -19.73 19.90
C LYS A 389 -29.61 -18.74 20.63
N THR A 390 -29.95 -17.46 20.62
CA THR A 390 -29.14 -16.40 21.23
C THR A 390 -29.43 -16.23 22.73
N GLY A 391 -28.45 -15.74 23.47
CA GLY A 391 -28.60 -15.29 24.87
C GLY A 391 -28.68 -16.40 25.91
N LEU A 392 -28.26 -17.62 25.61
CA LEU A 392 -28.19 -18.70 26.60
C LEU A 392 -27.03 -18.51 27.59
N THR A 393 -25.97 -17.79 27.15
CA THR A 393 -24.84 -17.39 27.99
C THR A 393 -24.51 -15.90 27.83
N ASP A 394 -23.75 -15.34 28.79
CA ASP A 394 -23.26 -13.96 28.65
C ASP A 394 -22.25 -13.83 27.51
N PHE A 395 -21.48 -14.90 27.22
CA PHE A 395 -20.52 -14.96 26.14
C PHE A 395 -21.21 -14.91 24.77
N ASP A 396 -22.41 -15.47 24.60
CA ASP A 396 -23.22 -15.39 23.37
C ASP A 396 -23.52 -13.92 23.05
N ARG A 397 -23.99 -13.16 24.05
CA ARG A 397 -24.31 -11.73 23.86
C ARG A 397 -23.11 -10.91 23.45
N GLU A 398 -21.95 -11.17 24.06
CA GLU A 398 -20.71 -10.49 23.71
C GLU A 398 -20.26 -10.80 22.28
N LEU A 399 -20.36 -12.06 21.82
CA LEU A 399 -20.00 -12.45 20.46
C LEU A 399 -20.95 -11.81 19.43
N VAL A 400 -22.26 -11.84 19.68
CA VAL A 400 -23.28 -11.21 18.82
C VAL A 400 -23.05 -9.72 18.71
N GLN A 401 -22.82 -9.02 19.85
CA GLN A 401 -22.54 -7.58 19.85
C GLN A 401 -21.26 -7.27 19.08
N THR A 402 -20.19 -8.04 19.28
CA THR A 402 -18.94 -7.87 18.53
C THR A 402 -19.16 -8.05 17.03
N ALA A 403 -19.98 -9.01 16.61
CA ALA A 403 -20.29 -9.22 15.18
C ALA A 403 -21.06 -8.02 14.60
N GLN A 404 -22.07 -7.51 15.32
CA GLN A 404 -22.84 -6.33 14.89
C GLN A 404 -21.95 -5.08 14.79
N ASP A 405 -21.11 -4.83 15.79
CA ASP A 405 -20.14 -3.72 15.79
C ASP A 405 -19.13 -3.87 14.64
N THR A 406 -18.69 -5.11 14.37
CA THR A 406 -17.79 -5.42 13.24
C THR A 406 -18.44 -5.07 11.91
N ILE A 407 -19.70 -5.49 11.66
CA ILE A 407 -20.42 -5.20 10.43
C ILE A 407 -20.55 -3.67 10.22
N ALA A 408 -20.93 -2.94 11.28
CA ALA A 408 -21.08 -1.49 11.21
C ALA A 408 -19.75 -0.77 10.94
N THR A 409 -18.71 -1.14 11.69
CA THR A 409 -17.36 -0.55 11.57
C THR A 409 -16.72 -0.88 10.21
N TYR A 410 -16.87 -2.12 9.75
CA TYR A 410 -16.40 -2.55 8.44
C TYR A 410 -17.03 -1.72 7.32
N ASN A 411 -18.36 -1.56 7.33
CA ASN A 411 -19.06 -0.78 6.31
C ASN A 411 -18.62 0.69 6.29
N ALA A 412 -18.50 1.33 7.46
CA ALA A 412 -18.02 2.70 7.56
C ALA A 412 -16.60 2.88 6.97
N ASN A 413 -15.71 1.93 7.27
CA ASN A 413 -14.34 1.94 6.79
C ASN A 413 -14.23 1.64 5.28
N MET A 414 -15.00 0.69 4.76
CA MET A 414 -14.99 0.37 3.32
C MET A 414 -15.53 1.53 2.48
N GLN A 415 -16.60 2.21 2.92
CA GLN A 415 -17.13 3.39 2.26
C GLN A 415 -16.13 4.54 2.17
N SER A 416 -15.22 4.64 3.13
CA SER A 416 -14.17 5.67 3.16
C SER A 416 -12.79 5.18 2.68
N MET A 417 -12.70 4.00 2.08
CA MET A 417 -11.47 3.39 1.55
C MET A 417 -10.41 3.03 2.63
N HIS A 418 -10.80 2.95 3.90
CA HIS A 418 -9.93 2.55 5.02
C HIS A 418 -9.87 1.02 5.16
N THR A 419 -9.39 0.34 4.13
CA THR A 419 -9.41 -1.13 4.05
C THR A 419 -8.62 -1.84 5.15
N ALA A 420 -7.51 -1.25 5.61
CA ALA A 420 -6.72 -1.81 6.71
C ALA A 420 -7.52 -1.83 8.02
N ASP A 421 -8.31 -0.78 8.29
CA ASP A 421 -9.16 -0.67 9.49
C ASP A 421 -10.40 -1.56 9.36
N ALA A 422 -10.97 -1.68 8.14
CA ALA A 422 -12.03 -2.62 7.84
C ALA A 422 -11.58 -4.07 8.14
N LEU A 423 -10.40 -4.46 7.68
CA LEU A 423 -9.81 -5.76 8.00
C LEU A 423 -9.53 -5.93 9.50
N ALA A 424 -9.06 -4.88 10.18
CA ALA A 424 -8.84 -4.93 11.62
C ALA A 424 -10.13 -5.26 12.38
N SER A 425 -11.29 -4.71 11.98
CA SER A 425 -12.58 -5.01 12.60
C SER A 425 -12.99 -6.49 12.42
N ILE A 426 -12.73 -7.08 11.24
CA ILE A 426 -12.97 -8.51 11.01
C ILE A 426 -12.10 -9.37 11.95
N TRP A 427 -10.81 -8.99 12.12
CA TRP A 427 -9.91 -9.73 13.01
C TRP A 427 -10.29 -9.61 14.49
N GLN A 428 -10.97 -8.53 14.91
CA GLN A 428 -11.58 -8.44 16.25
C GLN A 428 -12.65 -9.52 16.43
N LEU A 429 -13.53 -9.73 15.44
CA LEU A 429 -14.54 -10.78 15.49
C LEU A 429 -13.90 -12.19 15.48
N ILE A 430 -12.90 -12.42 14.64
CA ILE A 430 -12.16 -13.70 14.60
C ILE A 430 -11.52 -13.98 15.97
N SER A 431 -10.86 -13.00 16.57
CA SER A 431 -10.23 -13.10 17.88
C SER A 431 -11.27 -13.36 18.97
N ARG A 432 -12.41 -12.64 18.95
CA ARG A 432 -13.54 -12.87 19.87
C ARG A 432 -14.12 -14.28 19.74
N ALA A 433 -14.27 -14.78 18.51
CA ALA A 433 -14.77 -16.14 18.26
C ALA A 433 -13.80 -17.24 18.75
N ASN A 434 -12.49 -17.04 18.58
CA ASN A 434 -11.49 -17.95 19.15
C ASN A 434 -11.56 -17.96 20.69
N LYS A 435 -11.64 -16.77 21.32
CA LYS A 435 -11.79 -16.66 22.78
C LYS A 435 -13.09 -17.26 23.29
N TYR A 436 -14.19 -17.12 22.54
CA TYR A 436 -15.48 -17.71 22.84
C TYR A 436 -15.43 -19.25 22.96
N ILE A 437 -14.64 -19.92 22.13
CA ILE A 437 -14.41 -21.37 22.23
C ILE A 437 -13.76 -21.72 23.58
N ASP A 438 -12.79 -20.93 24.01
CA ASP A 438 -12.03 -21.19 25.24
C ASP A 438 -12.84 -20.86 26.50
N GLU A 439 -13.72 -19.87 26.47
CA GLU A 439 -14.61 -19.48 27.55
C GLU A 439 -15.80 -20.44 27.72
N THR A 440 -16.41 -20.87 26.61
CA THR A 440 -17.57 -21.80 26.65
C THR A 440 -17.16 -23.24 26.86
N THR A 441 -15.89 -23.58 26.66
CA THR A 441 -15.33 -24.93 26.86
C THR A 441 -16.23 -26.08 26.32
N PRO A 442 -16.50 -26.14 24.99
CA PRO A 442 -17.44 -27.11 24.41
C PRO A 442 -17.16 -28.58 24.78
N TRP A 443 -15.90 -28.93 25.00
CA TRP A 443 -15.48 -30.25 25.45
C TRP A 443 -15.90 -30.56 26.87
N THR A 444 -16.23 -29.58 27.70
CA THR A 444 -16.78 -29.70 29.04
C THR A 444 -18.30 -29.81 28.96
N LEU A 445 -18.95 -28.94 28.17
CA LEU A 445 -20.39 -28.96 27.92
C LEU A 445 -20.85 -30.32 27.41
N ALA A 446 -20.09 -30.94 26.49
CA ALA A 446 -20.37 -32.25 25.90
C ALA A 446 -20.35 -33.42 26.89
N LYS A 447 -19.96 -33.25 28.15
CA LYS A 447 -19.97 -34.28 29.20
C LYS A 447 -21.21 -34.21 30.08
N ASP A 448 -22.06 -33.23 29.89
CA ASP A 448 -23.26 -32.96 30.69
C ASP A 448 -24.49 -32.92 29.78
N ASP A 449 -25.29 -33.98 29.80
CA ASP A 449 -26.48 -34.12 28.96
C ASP A 449 -27.50 -32.98 29.20
N SER A 450 -27.49 -32.35 30.36
CA SER A 450 -28.34 -31.18 30.67
C SER A 450 -27.89 -29.91 29.94
N LYS A 451 -26.72 -29.88 29.32
CA LYS A 451 -26.11 -28.76 28.60
C LYS A 451 -26.16 -28.91 27.08
N THR A 452 -26.89 -29.87 26.55
CA THR A 452 -26.98 -30.14 25.10
C THR A 452 -27.44 -28.88 24.31
N ASP A 453 -28.47 -28.17 24.80
CA ASP A 453 -28.95 -26.94 24.13
C ASP A 453 -27.88 -25.83 24.13
N VAL A 454 -27.12 -25.70 25.22
CA VAL A 454 -26.04 -24.71 25.32
C VAL A 454 -24.91 -25.08 24.34
N LEU A 455 -24.53 -26.36 24.26
CA LEU A 455 -23.51 -26.84 23.32
C LEU A 455 -23.90 -26.58 21.86
N ALA A 456 -25.16 -26.94 21.53
CA ALA A 456 -25.71 -26.71 20.19
C ALA A 456 -25.69 -25.19 19.85
N SER A 457 -26.09 -24.35 20.80
CA SER A 457 -26.02 -22.89 20.64
C SER A 457 -24.59 -22.42 20.39
N VAL A 458 -23.59 -22.91 21.13
CA VAL A 458 -22.19 -22.57 20.94
C VAL A 458 -21.73 -22.93 19.51
N MET A 459 -22.10 -24.09 18.98
CA MET A 459 -21.75 -24.49 17.62
C MET A 459 -22.40 -23.60 16.56
N ALA A 460 -23.67 -23.22 16.76
CA ALA A 460 -24.37 -22.31 15.86
C ALA A 460 -23.75 -20.90 15.87
N HIS A 461 -23.40 -20.37 17.04
CA HIS A 461 -22.74 -19.06 17.16
C HIS A 461 -21.39 -18.99 16.44
N LEU A 462 -20.58 -20.06 16.52
CA LEU A 462 -19.31 -20.15 15.81
C LEU A 462 -19.51 -20.19 14.29
N ALA A 463 -20.51 -20.95 13.82
CA ALA A 463 -20.88 -21.00 12.40
C ALA A 463 -21.39 -19.63 11.91
N ALA A 464 -22.22 -18.94 12.71
CA ALA A 464 -22.71 -17.59 12.40
C ALA A 464 -21.56 -16.57 12.30
N ALA A 465 -20.64 -16.58 13.27
CA ALA A 465 -19.48 -15.70 13.24
C ALA A 465 -18.61 -15.93 12.00
N LEU A 466 -18.33 -17.20 11.65
CA LEU A 466 -17.57 -17.53 10.43
C LEU A 466 -18.31 -17.16 9.15
N ARG A 467 -19.66 -17.28 9.12
CA ARG A 467 -20.46 -16.79 7.99
C ARG A 467 -20.33 -15.27 7.82
N VAL A 468 -20.42 -14.51 8.91
CA VAL A 468 -20.21 -13.05 8.88
C VAL A 468 -18.80 -12.73 8.38
N VAL A 469 -17.77 -13.35 8.96
CA VAL A 469 -16.37 -13.18 8.55
C VAL A 469 -16.19 -13.46 7.06
N ALA A 470 -16.71 -14.61 6.57
CA ALA A 470 -16.60 -14.97 5.16
C ALA A 470 -17.29 -13.95 4.25
N THR A 471 -18.48 -13.47 4.63
CA THR A 471 -19.21 -12.45 3.87
C THR A 471 -18.43 -11.15 3.76
N LEU A 472 -17.89 -10.64 4.87
CA LEU A 472 -17.13 -9.40 4.89
C LEU A 472 -15.75 -9.51 4.20
N LEU A 473 -15.20 -10.72 4.09
CA LEU A 473 -13.94 -10.95 3.38
C LEU A 473 -14.08 -11.05 1.87
N GLN A 474 -15.28 -11.26 1.30
CA GLN A 474 -15.49 -11.44 -0.14
C GLN A 474 -14.93 -10.29 -1.02
N PRO A 475 -15.01 -9.00 -0.65
CA PRO A 475 -14.40 -7.93 -1.42
C PRO A 475 -12.88 -8.00 -1.46
N ILE A 476 -12.28 -8.59 -0.45
CA ILE A 476 -10.84 -8.55 -0.17
C ILE A 476 -10.15 -9.83 -0.64
N LEU A 477 -10.68 -10.98 -0.21
CA LEU A 477 -10.19 -12.32 -0.57
C LEU A 477 -11.14 -12.96 -1.57
N THR A 478 -10.59 -13.44 -2.69
CA THR A 478 -11.41 -13.95 -3.79
C THR A 478 -11.67 -15.44 -3.72
N GLN A 479 -10.91 -16.20 -2.92
CA GLN A 479 -10.99 -17.67 -2.85
C GLN A 479 -11.33 -18.20 -1.46
N ALA A 480 -10.75 -17.64 -0.40
CA ALA A 480 -10.94 -18.12 0.96
C ALA A 480 -12.41 -18.04 1.46
N PRO A 481 -13.18 -16.96 1.19
CA PRO A 481 -14.58 -16.91 1.59
C PRO A 481 -15.41 -18.07 1.03
N HIS A 482 -15.26 -18.39 -0.25
CA HIS A 482 -15.94 -19.52 -0.89
C HIS A 482 -15.60 -20.85 -0.21
N LYS A 483 -14.32 -21.05 0.13
CA LYS A 483 -13.86 -22.26 0.86
C LYS A 483 -14.44 -22.33 2.28
N ILE A 484 -14.66 -21.17 2.94
CA ILE A 484 -15.29 -21.12 4.26
C ILE A 484 -16.76 -21.52 4.15
N PHE A 485 -17.52 -20.95 3.20
CA PHE A 485 -18.90 -21.31 2.96
C PHE A 485 -19.04 -22.80 2.60
N GLU A 486 -18.22 -23.31 1.69
CA GLU A 486 -18.19 -24.74 1.31
C GLU A 486 -17.97 -25.64 2.53
N GLN A 487 -16.96 -25.34 3.37
CA GLN A 487 -16.66 -26.16 4.52
C GLN A 487 -17.74 -26.12 5.61
N LEU A 488 -18.47 -25.01 5.70
CA LEU A 488 -19.64 -24.90 6.57
C LEU A 488 -20.91 -25.52 5.96
N GLY A 489 -20.88 -25.95 4.70
CA GLY A 489 -22.07 -26.44 4.01
C GLY A 489 -23.12 -25.36 3.80
N LEU A 490 -22.68 -24.12 3.65
CA LEU A 490 -23.50 -22.93 3.36
C LEU A 490 -23.36 -22.55 1.89
N SER A 491 -24.45 -22.04 1.30
CA SER A 491 -24.37 -21.44 -0.04
C SER A 491 -23.80 -20.05 0.07
N ASP A 492 -22.86 -19.72 -0.82
CA ASP A 492 -22.34 -18.35 -1.02
C ASP A 492 -23.09 -17.58 -2.12
N SER A 493 -24.01 -18.28 -2.83
CA SER A 493 -24.83 -17.64 -3.85
C SER A 493 -25.82 -16.64 -3.20
N ASN A 494 -25.76 -15.38 -3.67
CA ASN A 494 -26.61 -14.29 -3.21
C ASN A 494 -26.34 -13.78 -1.77
N VAL A 495 -25.20 -14.07 -1.19
CA VAL A 495 -24.82 -13.47 0.10
C VAL A 495 -24.38 -12.03 -0.15
N GLN A 496 -25.17 -11.09 0.32
CA GLN A 496 -24.93 -9.64 0.19
C GLN A 496 -24.46 -9.06 1.50
N ILE A 497 -23.65 -7.99 1.44
CA ILE A 497 -23.24 -7.22 2.63
C ILE A 497 -24.36 -6.27 3.05
N ALA A 498 -25.18 -5.79 2.11
CA ALA A 498 -26.22 -4.80 2.35
C ALA A 498 -27.17 -5.19 3.50
N ASP A 499 -27.58 -6.47 3.53
CA ASP A 499 -28.58 -7.00 4.48
C ASP A 499 -27.97 -7.97 5.49
N LEU A 500 -26.65 -7.98 5.66
CA LEU A 500 -25.95 -8.95 6.50
C LEU A 500 -26.30 -8.78 7.98
N GLN A 501 -26.90 -9.83 8.59
CA GLN A 501 -27.17 -9.93 10.01
C GLN A 501 -26.50 -11.19 10.58
N PHE A 502 -26.10 -11.13 11.86
CA PHE A 502 -25.51 -12.29 12.53
C PHE A 502 -26.51 -13.45 12.62
N GLU A 503 -27.78 -13.12 12.85
CA GLU A 503 -28.90 -14.04 13.07
C GLU A 503 -29.33 -14.80 11.82
N ASP A 504 -28.91 -14.42 10.62
CA ASP A 504 -29.31 -15.02 9.34
C ASP A 504 -28.59 -16.36 9.05
N LEU A 505 -28.10 -17.04 10.07
CA LEU A 505 -27.46 -18.35 9.88
C LEU A 505 -28.48 -19.38 9.41
N PRO A 506 -28.34 -20.00 8.22
CA PRO A 506 -29.20 -21.08 7.78
C PRO A 506 -29.03 -22.30 8.69
N THR A 507 -30.15 -22.83 9.20
CA THR A 507 -30.15 -24.06 9.99
C THR A 507 -30.04 -25.30 9.10
N GLY A 508 -29.46 -26.37 9.65
CA GLY A 508 -29.38 -27.67 8.98
C GLY A 508 -28.31 -27.79 7.90
N GLY A 509 -27.46 -26.75 7.73
CA GLY A 509 -26.27 -26.83 6.88
C GLY A 509 -25.37 -27.99 7.33
N LYS A 510 -24.84 -28.77 6.38
CA LYS A 510 -23.97 -29.91 6.68
C LYS A 510 -22.53 -29.55 6.41
N VAL A 511 -21.74 -29.45 7.47
CA VAL A 511 -20.30 -29.13 7.33
C VAL A 511 -19.56 -30.32 6.66
N VAL A 512 -18.44 -30.04 6.01
CA VAL A 512 -17.59 -31.09 5.43
C VAL A 512 -17.14 -32.08 6.49
N ALA A 513 -17.03 -33.35 6.13
CA ALA A 513 -16.64 -34.42 7.09
C ALA A 513 -15.26 -34.19 7.72
N LYS A 514 -14.36 -33.53 7.00
CA LYS A 514 -13.02 -33.16 7.48
C LYS A 514 -12.64 -31.78 6.91
N GLY A 515 -12.38 -30.84 7.80
CA GLY A 515 -11.89 -29.53 7.43
C GLY A 515 -10.57 -29.59 6.67
N GLN A 516 -10.42 -28.70 5.70
CA GLN A 516 -9.19 -28.51 4.94
C GLN A 516 -8.58 -27.14 5.29
N PRO A 517 -7.27 -27.06 5.52
CA PRO A 517 -6.62 -25.77 5.73
C PRO A 517 -6.85 -24.84 4.52
N ILE A 518 -7.41 -23.68 4.75
CA ILE A 518 -7.59 -22.65 3.70
C ILE A 518 -6.31 -21.86 3.44
N PHE A 519 -5.45 -21.76 4.46
CA PHE A 519 -4.10 -21.20 4.36
C PHE A 519 -3.09 -22.16 5.00
N PRO A 520 -2.03 -22.54 4.29
CA PRO A 520 -0.98 -23.39 4.85
C PRO A 520 -0.09 -22.58 5.80
N ARG A 521 0.30 -23.19 6.90
CA ARG A 521 1.38 -22.66 7.74
C ARG A 521 2.71 -22.95 7.07
N VAL A 522 3.59 -21.95 7.00
CA VAL A 522 4.87 -22.01 6.30
C VAL A 522 6.06 -21.79 7.25
N ASP A 523 7.23 -22.29 6.87
CA ASP A 523 8.47 -22.05 7.63
C ASP A 523 8.95 -20.63 7.40
N VAL A 524 9.10 -19.86 8.48
CA VAL A 524 9.40 -18.42 8.40
C VAL A 524 10.76 -18.16 7.73
N ASP A 525 11.80 -18.86 8.17
CA ASP A 525 13.17 -18.59 7.69
C ASP A 525 13.33 -18.99 6.22
N ALA A 526 12.74 -20.13 5.82
CA ALA A 526 12.78 -20.61 4.45
C ALA A 526 12.02 -19.67 3.49
N GLU A 527 10.84 -19.17 3.90
CA GLU A 527 10.03 -18.32 3.02
C GLU A 527 10.54 -16.88 2.96
N VAL A 528 11.08 -16.36 4.04
CA VAL A 528 11.80 -15.06 4.04
C VAL A 528 13.00 -15.12 3.10
N ALA A 529 13.79 -16.20 3.14
CA ALA A 529 14.90 -16.40 2.23
C ALA A 529 14.41 -16.52 0.77
N TYR A 530 13.35 -17.29 0.52
CA TYR A 530 12.76 -17.43 -0.82
C TYR A 530 12.33 -16.07 -1.40
N ILE A 531 11.62 -15.24 -0.63
CA ILE A 531 11.18 -13.93 -1.12
C ILE A 531 12.39 -13.06 -1.46
N ARG A 532 13.41 -13.01 -0.60
CA ARG A 532 14.62 -12.23 -0.83
C ARG A 532 15.41 -12.69 -2.06
N ASP A 533 15.52 -13.99 -2.28
CA ASP A 533 16.21 -14.57 -3.44
C ASP A 533 15.49 -14.30 -4.76
N ASN A 534 14.18 -14.09 -4.71
CA ASN A 534 13.33 -13.79 -5.87
C ASN A 534 13.07 -12.27 -6.05
N MET A 535 13.64 -11.41 -5.23
CA MET A 535 13.70 -9.98 -5.51
C MET A 535 14.64 -9.69 -6.67
N THR A 536 14.24 -8.81 -7.60
CA THR A 536 15.11 -8.45 -8.73
C THR A 536 16.28 -7.59 -8.29
N GLY A 537 17.46 -7.96 -8.72
CA GLY A 537 18.75 -7.30 -8.45
C GLY A 537 19.88 -8.26 -8.11
N ASN A 538 19.57 -9.44 -7.61
CA ASN A 538 20.54 -10.53 -7.49
C ASN A 538 20.67 -11.38 -8.78
N GLY A 539 20.02 -10.97 -9.88
CA GLY A 539 20.04 -11.66 -11.16
C GLY A 539 21.33 -11.43 -11.92
N GLY A 540 22.28 -12.26 -11.72
CA GLY A 540 23.43 -12.32 -12.62
C GLY A 540 24.71 -12.86 -12.01
N LYS A 541 24.64 -14.04 -11.41
CA LYS A 541 25.71 -15.05 -11.44
C LYS A 541 25.19 -16.35 -10.83
N GLN A 542 24.61 -17.20 -11.68
CA GLN A 542 24.61 -18.62 -11.37
C GLN A 542 26.08 -19.10 -11.34
N THR A 543 26.73 -18.94 -10.23
CA THR A 543 27.83 -19.80 -9.87
C THR A 543 27.23 -20.96 -9.09
N ARG A 544 27.05 -22.09 -9.79
CA ARG A 544 26.93 -23.39 -9.15
C ARG A 544 28.15 -23.56 -8.22
N SER A 545 28.04 -23.17 -6.99
CA SER A 545 28.93 -23.59 -5.92
C SER A 545 28.29 -24.82 -5.29
N THR A 546 28.83 -25.98 -5.65
CA THR A 546 28.66 -27.21 -4.89
C THR A 546 29.50 -27.13 -3.63
N THR A 547 29.00 -26.40 -2.65
CA THR A 547 29.45 -26.53 -1.27
C THR A 547 28.21 -26.53 -0.40
N ASN A 548 27.99 -27.62 0.32
CA ASN A 548 26.97 -27.78 1.33
C ASN A 548 26.85 -26.52 2.16
N PRO A 549 25.66 -25.87 2.27
CA PRO A 549 25.47 -24.77 3.19
C PRO A 549 25.61 -25.32 4.61
N LYS A 550 26.58 -24.81 5.35
CA LYS A 550 26.59 -24.95 6.81
C LYS A 550 25.23 -24.46 7.31
N ALA A 551 24.52 -25.28 8.05
CA ALA A 551 23.26 -24.93 8.67
C ALA A 551 23.33 -23.55 9.35
N PRO A 552 22.31 -22.68 9.19
CA PRO A 552 22.30 -21.38 9.84
C PRO A 552 22.45 -21.59 11.34
N LYS A 553 23.35 -20.81 11.96
CA LYS A 553 23.50 -20.81 13.41
C LYS A 553 22.16 -20.46 14.02
N LYS A 554 21.58 -21.43 14.73
CA LYS A 554 20.37 -21.25 15.54
C LYS A 554 20.59 -20.03 16.43
N ILE A 555 19.71 -19.02 16.35
CA ILE A 555 19.66 -17.96 17.35
C ILE A 555 19.30 -18.66 18.65
N THR A 556 20.27 -18.79 19.55
CA THR A 556 20.02 -19.26 20.90
C THR A 556 19.28 -18.14 21.63
N THR A 557 17.98 -18.27 21.76
CA THR A 557 17.20 -17.44 22.68
C THR A 557 17.62 -17.79 24.11
N LYS A 558 17.73 -16.77 24.94
CA LYS A 558 17.86 -16.94 26.39
C LYS A 558 16.54 -17.48 26.94
N ASP A 559 16.59 -17.99 28.17
CA ASP A 559 15.37 -18.42 28.86
C ASP A 559 14.37 -17.26 28.97
N GLU A 560 13.08 -17.58 28.97
CA GLU A 560 12.03 -16.60 29.17
C GLU A 560 12.16 -15.97 30.55
N ILE A 561 11.96 -14.64 30.63
CA ILE A 561 11.94 -13.87 31.88
C ILE A 561 10.53 -13.33 32.09
N VAL A 562 10.14 -13.11 33.35
CA VAL A 562 8.90 -12.41 33.68
C VAL A 562 9.12 -10.88 33.60
N PHE A 563 8.03 -10.13 33.49
CA PHE A 563 8.07 -8.68 33.36
C PHE A 563 8.88 -8.00 34.48
N ASP A 564 8.71 -8.46 35.72
CA ASP A 564 9.45 -7.98 36.91
C ASP A 564 10.97 -8.11 36.78
N ASP A 565 11.47 -9.11 36.02
CA ASP A 565 12.91 -9.24 35.76
C ASP A 565 13.40 -8.17 34.77
N PHE A 566 12.55 -7.78 33.81
CA PHE A 566 12.84 -6.71 32.86
C PHE A 566 12.77 -5.34 33.54
N GLU A 567 11.77 -5.06 34.38
CA GLU A 567 11.64 -3.82 35.16
C GLU A 567 12.86 -3.50 36.04
N ARG A 568 13.64 -4.51 36.38
CA ARG A 568 14.91 -4.32 37.14
C ARG A 568 16.04 -3.75 36.29
N VAL A 569 15.90 -3.67 34.98
CA VAL A 569 16.90 -3.12 34.08
C VAL A 569 16.52 -1.69 33.71
N GLU A 570 17.30 -0.73 34.19
CA GLU A 570 17.08 0.69 33.89
C GLU A 570 17.78 1.05 32.57
N LEU A 571 16.97 1.33 31.53
CA LEU A 571 17.43 1.79 30.24
C LEU A 571 17.23 3.31 30.13
N ARG A 572 18.28 4.03 29.73
CA ARG A 572 18.22 5.49 29.55
C ARG A 572 18.88 5.95 28.25
N VAL A 573 18.59 7.21 27.91
CA VAL A 573 19.20 7.92 26.78
C VAL A 573 20.31 8.83 27.30
N ALA A 574 21.44 8.86 26.58
CA ALA A 574 22.50 9.83 26.86
C ALA A 574 23.05 10.40 25.53
N GLU A 575 23.49 11.65 25.58
CA GLU A 575 24.22 12.28 24.48
C GLU A 575 25.74 12.04 24.64
N ILE A 576 26.40 11.65 23.56
CA ILE A 576 27.83 11.47 23.55
C ILE A 576 28.53 12.83 23.47
N LYS A 577 29.18 13.26 24.53
CA LYS A 577 29.94 14.52 24.59
C LYS A 577 31.38 14.37 24.12
N GLU A 578 32.01 13.22 24.39
CA GLU A 578 33.38 12.95 24.01
C GLU A 578 33.58 11.46 23.75
N VAL A 579 34.33 11.11 22.72
CA VAL A 579 34.80 9.73 22.45
C VAL A 579 36.28 9.76 22.27
N SER A 580 37.00 8.86 22.99
CA SER A 580 38.45 8.72 22.88
C SER A 580 38.89 7.25 22.93
N ALA A 581 40.00 6.96 22.30
CA ALA A 581 40.60 5.63 22.39
C ALA A 581 41.26 5.42 23.75
N VAL A 582 41.10 4.23 24.33
CA VAL A 582 41.79 3.86 25.56
C VAL A 582 43.22 3.44 25.19
N GLU A 583 44.24 4.17 25.68
CA GLU A 583 45.67 3.99 25.31
C GLU A 583 46.18 2.58 25.46
N LYS A 584 45.71 1.84 26.47
CA LYS A 584 46.13 0.47 26.77
C LYS A 584 45.31 -0.61 26.08
N SER A 585 44.42 -0.23 25.13
CA SER A 585 43.52 -1.17 24.48
C SER A 585 43.35 -0.89 22.99
N ASN A 586 43.50 -1.94 22.18
CA ASN A 586 43.20 -1.89 20.75
C ASN A 586 41.68 -2.10 20.44
N LYS A 587 40.87 -2.37 21.48
CA LYS A 587 39.47 -2.73 21.32
C LYS A 587 38.52 -1.72 21.94
N LEU A 588 38.96 -0.94 22.94
CA LEU A 588 38.09 -0.08 23.75
C LEU A 588 38.06 1.36 23.25
N LEU A 589 36.86 1.93 23.24
CA LEU A 589 36.58 3.36 23.21
C LEU A 589 36.04 3.78 24.57
N ARG A 590 36.42 4.98 25.02
CA ARG A 590 35.86 5.67 26.17
C ARG A 590 34.85 6.68 25.70
N PHE A 591 33.68 6.62 26.26
CA PHE A 591 32.56 7.55 25.99
C PHE A 591 32.32 8.36 27.25
N LYS A 592 32.33 9.70 27.13
CA LYS A 592 31.77 10.59 28.14
C LYS A 592 30.38 10.98 27.69
N LEU A 593 29.39 10.69 28.50
CA LEU A 593 27.98 10.82 28.21
C LEU A 593 27.37 11.89 29.09
N ASP A 594 26.51 12.71 28.51
CA ASP A 594 25.56 13.54 29.19
C ASP A 594 24.27 12.74 29.31
N ASP A 595 23.94 12.30 30.50
CA ASP A 595 22.72 11.55 30.83
C ASP A 595 21.72 12.35 31.67
N GLY A 596 21.90 13.70 31.69
CA GLY A 596 21.10 14.63 32.48
C GLY A 596 21.52 14.73 33.94
N SER A 597 22.53 13.96 34.40
CA SER A 597 23.10 14.10 35.73
C SER A 597 24.20 15.18 35.73
N ALA A 598 24.50 15.74 36.94
CA ALA A 598 25.46 16.84 37.09
C ALA A 598 26.88 16.50 36.65
N ASP A 599 27.31 15.25 36.83
CA ASP A 599 28.67 14.79 36.57
C ASP A 599 28.80 14.01 35.25
N GLY A 600 27.65 13.72 34.59
CA GLY A 600 27.60 12.84 33.44
C GLY A 600 28.04 11.42 33.75
N ARG A 601 28.36 10.61 32.75
CA ARG A 601 28.74 9.21 32.92
C ARG A 601 29.88 8.79 31.99
N THR A 602 30.75 7.93 32.45
CA THR A 602 31.81 7.33 31.62
C THR A 602 31.51 5.86 31.34
N ILE A 603 31.45 5.49 30.06
CA ILE A 603 31.26 4.09 29.62
C ILE A 603 32.38 3.69 28.68
N LEU A 604 32.93 2.49 28.92
CA LEU A 604 33.93 1.86 28.07
C LEU A 604 33.28 0.77 27.23
N SER A 605 33.48 0.80 25.91
CA SER A 605 32.88 -0.18 25.01
C SER A 605 33.88 -0.76 24.01
N GLY A 606 33.80 -2.07 23.76
CA GLY A 606 34.72 -2.86 22.92
C GLY A 606 34.50 -2.71 21.42
N ILE A 607 34.05 -1.56 20.93
CA ILE A 607 33.59 -1.36 19.57
C ILE A 607 34.56 -0.59 18.66
N LYS A 608 35.80 -0.32 19.12
CA LYS A 608 36.79 0.49 18.38
C LYS A 608 37.01 0.04 16.93
N LYS A 609 37.10 -1.27 16.70
CA LYS A 609 37.29 -1.82 15.34
C LYS A 609 36.15 -1.57 14.37
N PHE A 610 34.96 -1.29 14.89
CA PHE A 610 33.73 -1.06 14.08
C PHE A 610 33.49 0.43 13.81
N TYR A 611 34.17 1.31 14.56
CA TYR A 611 34.03 2.76 14.43
C TYR A 611 35.45 3.38 14.30
N PRO A 612 36.10 3.26 13.12
CA PRO A 612 37.41 3.87 12.91
C PRO A 612 37.38 5.39 13.04
N GLU A 613 36.30 6.03 12.56
CA GLU A 613 36.03 7.47 12.65
C GLU A 613 35.12 7.78 13.87
N TYR A 614 35.52 7.28 15.07
CA TYR A 614 34.67 7.40 16.27
C TYR A 614 34.39 8.86 16.70
N GLY A 615 35.09 9.86 16.16
CA GLY A 615 34.78 11.27 16.38
C GLY A 615 33.39 11.67 15.87
N GLU A 616 32.88 11.01 14.84
CA GLU A 616 31.55 11.26 14.27
C GLU A 616 30.41 10.83 15.21
N LEU A 617 30.68 10.10 16.26
CA LEU A 617 29.72 9.70 17.27
C LEU A 617 29.41 10.83 18.28
N VAL A 618 30.26 11.85 18.36
CA VAL A 618 30.02 13.01 19.23
C VAL A 618 28.75 13.73 18.83
N GLY A 619 27.92 14.07 19.80
CA GLY A 619 26.60 14.69 19.60
C GLY A 619 25.47 13.68 19.32
N LYS A 620 25.78 12.40 19.07
CA LYS A 620 24.74 11.38 18.88
C LYS A 620 24.14 10.95 20.21
N LYS A 621 22.84 10.65 20.19
CA LYS A 621 22.11 10.11 21.34
C LYS A 621 22.08 8.59 21.27
N VAL A 622 22.39 7.94 22.39
CA VAL A 622 22.52 6.48 22.48
C VAL A 622 21.73 5.93 23.66
N ALA A 623 21.22 4.72 23.48
CA ALA A 623 20.63 3.96 24.58
C ALA A 623 21.72 3.23 25.38
N TYR A 624 21.56 3.20 26.70
CA TYR A 624 22.46 2.49 27.58
C TYR A 624 21.75 1.90 28.80
N VAL A 625 22.34 0.89 29.43
CA VAL A 625 21.88 0.33 30.72
C VAL A 625 22.54 1.14 31.84
N ALA A 626 21.69 1.82 32.63
CA ALA A 626 22.10 2.81 33.62
C ALA A 626 22.43 2.20 34.98
N ASN A 627 21.75 1.13 35.38
CA ASN A 627 21.86 0.55 36.72
C ASN A 627 22.79 -0.66 36.82
N LEU A 628 23.68 -0.85 35.84
CA LEU A 628 24.75 -1.87 35.97
C LEU A 628 25.79 -1.46 37.01
N LYS A 629 26.20 -2.42 37.82
CA LYS A 629 27.28 -2.19 38.78
C LYS A 629 28.57 -1.73 38.06
N PRO A 630 29.17 -0.58 38.43
CA PRO A 630 30.40 -0.09 37.80
C PRO A 630 31.52 -1.12 37.79
N ARG A 631 32.23 -1.18 36.65
CA ARG A 631 33.31 -2.16 36.46
C ARG A 631 34.61 -1.48 35.98
N LYS A 632 35.75 -1.86 36.55
CA LYS A 632 37.05 -1.40 36.06
C LYS A 632 37.50 -2.20 34.85
N LEU A 633 37.78 -1.51 33.73
CA LEU A 633 38.28 -2.05 32.48
C LEU A 633 39.59 -1.31 32.13
N MET A 634 40.70 -2.00 32.02
CA MET A 634 42.05 -1.44 31.76
C MET A 634 42.44 -0.30 32.72
N GLY A 635 41.96 -0.36 33.96
CA GLY A 635 42.25 0.64 35.00
C GLY A 635 41.28 1.80 35.11
N GLU A 636 40.35 1.95 34.16
CA GLU A 636 39.33 2.98 34.12
C GLU A 636 37.97 2.40 34.53
N LEU A 637 37.10 3.23 35.12
CA LEU A 637 35.78 2.82 35.58
C LEU A 637 34.77 2.98 34.44
N SER A 638 33.98 1.92 34.15
CA SER A 638 32.83 1.96 33.26
C SER A 638 31.55 1.88 34.09
N GLU A 639 30.67 2.84 33.93
CA GLU A 639 29.49 3.07 34.77
C GLU A 639 28.18 2.72 34.06
N GLY A 640 28.19 1.71 33.20
CA GLY A 640 27.04 1.24 32.44
C GLY A 640 27.48 0.47 31.20
N MET A 641 26.54 0.21 30.33
CA MET A 641 26.76 -0.50 29.07
C MET A 641 25.98 0.15 27.94
N LEU A 642 26.66 0.58 26.87
CA LEU A 642 25.99 1.03 25.64
C LEU A 642 25.24 -0.13 24.99
N LEU A 643 24.01 0.10 24.57
CA LEU A 643 23.27 -0.88 23.78
C LEU A 643 23.77 -0.89 22.34
N SER A 644 23.99 -2.06 21.81
CA SER A 644 24.42 -2.28 20.43
C SER A 644 23.89 -3.59 19.92
N ALA A 645 23.57 -3.63 18.61
CA ALA A 645 23.22 -4.85 17.91
C ALA A 645 24.49 -5.45 17.29
N GLU A 646 24.66 -6.77 17.42
CA GLU A 646 25.72 -7.52 16.74
C GLU A 646 25.10 -8.58 15.84
N LYS A 647 25.46 -8.53 14.55
CA LYS A 647 25.08 -9.56 13.57
C LYS A 647 26.22 -9.74 12.57
N ASP A 648 26.56 -10.99 12.29
CA ASP A 648 27.57 -11.39 11.29
C ASP A 648 28.94 -10.70 11.48
N GLY A 649 29.33 -10.45 12.75
CA GLY A 649 30.59 -9.82 13.10
C GLY A 649 30.64 -8.30 12.92
N LYS A 650 29.49 -7.65 12.66
CA LYS A 650 29.31 -6.20 12.63
C LYS A 650 28.55 -5.75 13.87
N VAL A 651 29.07 -4.74 14.56
CA VAL A 651 28.43 -4.11 15.73
C VAL A 651 27.93 -2.72 15.36
N THR A 652 26.66 -2.43 15.68
CA THR A 652 26.04 -1.13 15.44
C THR A 652 25.45 -0.60 16.75
N LEU A 653 25.82 0.62 17.16
CA LEU A 653 25.24 1.28 18.34
C LEU A 653 23.75 1.58 18.12
N SER A 654 22.96 1.49 19.20
CA SER A 654 21.57 1.91 19.23
C SER A 654 21.52 3.45 19.30
N ILE A 655 21.58 4.11 18.14
CA ILE A 655 21.47 5.57 18.00
C ILE A 655 20.00 5.95 17.95
N LEU A 656 19.64 6.95 18.73
CA LEU A 656 18.28 7.49 18.84
C LEU A 656 18.17 8.81 18.08
N PRO A 657 16.94 9.22 17.65
CA PRO A 657 16.70 10.50 17.04
C PRO A 657 17.10 11.70 17.92
N ASP A 658 17.50 12.80 17.28
CA ASP A 658 18.04 13.98 17.97
C ASP A 658 17.00 14.70 18.87
N GLU A 659 15.70 14.52 18.63
CA GLU A 659 14.61 15.06 19.44
C GLU A 659 14.43 14.36 20.80
N VAL A 660 14.99 13.19 21.00
CA VAL A 660 14.89 12.49 22.29
C VAL A 660 15.78 13.17 23.33
N VAL A 661 15.25 13.48 24.50
CA VAL A 661 16.00 14.22 25.53
C VAL A 661 16.98 13.31 26.27
N ALA A 662 18.22 13.79 26.50
CA ALA A 662 19.19 13.09 27.34
C ALA A 662 18.64 12.93 28.78
N GLY A 663 18.85 11.76 29.38
CA GLY A 663 18.27 11.39 30.68
C GLY A 663 16.89 10.73 30.61
N ALA A 664 16.22 10.73 29.43
CA ALA A 664 14.94 10.06 29.27
C ALA A 664 15.07 8.55 29.55
N GLU A 665 14.08 7.98 30.21
CA GLU A 665 13.95 6.55 30.47
C GLU A 665 13.33 5.87 29.24
N LEU A 666 13.85 4.69 28.91
CA LEU A 666 13.32 3.83 27.86
C LEU A 666 12.61 2.65 28.53
N GLY A 667 11.29 2.51 28.22
CA GLY A 667 10.43 1.47 28.77
C GLY A 667 9.61 0.75 27.72
#